data_a30fdb9b59cdc4ddfd2e100278cf8737
#
_entry.id   a30fdb9b59cdc4ddfd2e100278cf8737
#
_cell.length_a   1.000
_cell.length_b   1.000
_cell.length_c   1.000
_cell.angle_alpha   90.00
_cell.angle_beta   90.00
_cell.angle_gamma   90.00
#
_symmetry.space_group_name_H-M   'P 1'
#
loop_
_entity.id
_entity.type
_entity.pdbx_description
1 polymer ?
#
loop_
_entity_poly.entity_id
_entity_poly.type
_entity_poly.pdbx_seq_one_letter_code
_entity_poly.pdbx_strand_id
1 'polypeptide(L)'
;MADVITVVNIIPNLSSGESNGDSEANLAVNPANVQEMVATAFTPSPNLGSNKSPVFFSSDGGLTWALKDLINATPVRDQTTRFATEGGQLYGGVLWGTGNNIANINFDILRTNDFTGATTMTVLAQRKNDDQPFIEAETVPSGPDAGKDRIYVGSNDHAPANVPATIDFSLDAARAPPTTSTVVIEQRTVLRDGFPTRPAIHPNGTVYAIYYALVSPNCDVVIVRDDNWGSGGTPFTALIDTDGKQGIRIAQNVSNPFGGSSIGQQRLGSDLAIAVDPRNSGAVYVCWADFQSGTQTLFVAKSTDSGATWSASLRSIANATNPALAIDDDGRLGFVYQQVTGNPNNQHWQTTLEFTRDDFATITTYILANTPAATPAFSGNPYLGDYLSMMAVGQSFFGIFTANNTPDKANFPNGVIYQRNANFATKTLLANNNITPVPISIDPFVFKVVPGMGRLVTAIADDGNFGRVCIGSFVDEELTIDNGGNGQLSISNIASSSPDFLVPSVLSYPILLGVGDAIEVAIRFTPHTPGPKSGTITIFSNDPAGPHNVAVSGMAATPRLSLAIANTGSFGKVCVGRFADEALVLNNSGNCPLTVLSIASSSAEFLVPQVISFPLLIDAGDSLALPIRFAPTSFGAKAATITVTADDPASPHTIHVSGEAPAGRLAVTGSLCFGGVKACCRAERTLTICNVGECPLHVTRVKFKRKNPHWKLINNPFPATLAPGSCLGVVIRYKATEKCPIACELVIESDDPATPVKTLDVMAYTVWDECCRKRDCDECHGKGCDRCRCKGTCEGAADDCCADEDEDEDED
;
A
#
# COMPACT_ATOMS: atom_id res chain seq x y z
N MET A 1 -3.68 23.10 2.23
CA MET A 1 -4.01 22.19 3.35
C MET A 1 -4.64 23.04 4.42
N ALA A 2 -5.68 22.57 5.10
CA ALA A 2 -6.26 23.34 6.21
C ALA A 2 -5.31 23.24 7.42
N ASP A 3 -5.00 24.38 8.02
CA ASP A 3 -4.20 24.42 9.24
C ASP A 3 -5.02 23.88 10.43
N VAL A 4 -4.35 23.29 11.39
CA VAL A 4 -4.93 22.92 12.69
C VAL A 4 -4.58 23.98 13.70
N ILE A 5 -5.60 24.60 14.28
CA ILE A 5 -5.46 25.69 15.25
C ILE A 5 -5.82 25.17 16.64
N THR A 6 -4.97 25.47 17.60
CA THR A 6 -5.24 25.26 19.02
C THR A 6 -5.10 26.57 19.75
N VAL A 7 -6.07 26.93 20.59
CA VAL A 7 -6.03 28.14 21.47
C VAL A 7 -6.20 27.66 22.89
N VAL A 8 -5.30 28.08 23.80
CA VAL A 8 -5.27 27.63 25.20
C VAL A 8 -5.17 28.84 26.13
N ASN A 9 -6.11 28.98 27.06
CA ASN A 9 -5.95 29.86 28.22
C ASN A 9 -4.89 29.25 29.14
N ILE A 10 -3.79 29.92 29.36
CA ILE A 10 -2.62 29.34 30.05
C ILE A 10 -2.68 29.43 31.58
N ILE A 11 -3.71 30.08 32.15
CA ILE A 11 -3.86 30.15 33.60
C ILE A 11 -4.08 28.75 34.15
N PRO A 12 -3.20 28.25 35.04
CA PRO A 12 -3.30 26.87 35.56
C PRO A 12 -4.52 26.71 36.46
N ASN A 13 -5.02 25.48 36.56
CA ASN A 13 -6.15 25.12 37.45
C ASN A 13 -5.92 25.58 38.91
N LEU A 14 -4.68 25.46 39.39
CA LEU A 14 -4.32 25.89 40.75
C LEU A 14 -4.47 27.42 40.99
N SER A 15 -4.52 28.19 39.92
CA SER A 15 -4.70 29.63 39.89
C SER A 15 -6.11 30.04 39.47
N SER A 16 -7.08 29.13 39.45
CA SER A 16 -8.46 29.41 38.99
C SER A 16 -9.15 30.54 39.74
N GLY A 17 -8.74 30.83 40.97
CA GLY A 17 -9.27 31.92 41.80
C GLY A 17 -8.68 33.30 41.52
N GLU A 18 -7.69 33.40 40.63
CA GLU A 18 -7.09 34.68 40.27
C GLU A 18 -8.06 35.51 39.39
N SER A 19 -7.95 36.81 39.42
CA SER A 19 -8.75 37.79 38.64
C SER A 19 -7.99 39.04 38.28
N ASN A 20 -6.67 38.93 38.19
CA ASN A 20 -5.78 40.00 37.71
C ASN A 20 -5.96 40.25 36.20
N GLY A 21 -5.57 41.39 35.72
CA GLY A 21 -5.38 41.63 34.29
C GLY A 21 -3.97 41.22 33.92
N ASP A 22 -3.83 40.08 33.27
CA ASP A 22 -2.55 39.54 32.85
C ASP A 22 -2.29 39.96 31.40
N SER A 23 -1.69 41.11 31.20
CA SER A 23 -1.42 41.72 29.88
C SER A 23 0.06 41.59 29.47
N GLU A 24 0.44 42.11 28.31
CA GLU A 24 1.82 42.18 27.80
C GLU A 24 2.49 40.78 27.77
N ALA A 25 1.79 39.85 27.17
CA ALA A 25 2.21 38.46 27.13
C ALA A 25 3.35 38.23 26.12
N ASN A 26 4.33 37.40 26.50
CA ASN A 26 5.40 36.93 25.62
C ASN A 26 5.48 35.42 25.64
N LEU A 27 5.90 34.81 24.50
CA LEU A 27 6.05 33.40 24.31
C LEU A 27 7.41 33.04 23.73
N ALA A 28 8.05 32.05 24.31
CA ALA A 28 9.21 31.37 23.74
C ALA A 28 8.91 29.89 23.54
N VAL A 29 9.20 29.36 22.37
CA VAL A 29 9.11 27.93 22.04
C VAL A 29 10.51 27.41 21.79
N ASN A 30 10.86 26.27 22.38
CA ASN A 30 12.16 25.64 22.17
C ASN A 30 12.25 25.08 20.73
N PRO A 31 13.11 25.63 19.86
CA PRO A 31 13.20 25.17 18.47
C PRO A 31 13.67 23.73 18.33
N ALA A 32 14.46 23.23 19.27
CA ALA A 32 14.94 21.85 19.29
C ALA A 32 13.89 20.86 19.83
N ASN A 33 12.91 21.36 20.61
CA ASN A 33 11.84 20.55 21.17
C ASN A 33 10.56 21.39 21.36
N VAL A 34 9.73 21.45 20.34
CA VAL A 34 8.48 22.25 20.33
C VAL A 34 7.45 21.83 21.40
N GLN A 35 7.71 20.75 22.14
CA GLN A 35 6.90 20.42 23.32
C GLN A 35 7.23 21.31 24.52
N GLU A 36 8.40 21.92 24.56
CA GLU A 36 8.85 22.81 25.61
C GLU A 36 8.58 24.28 25.24
N MET A 37 7.76 24.93 26.04
CA MET A 37 7.37 26.33 25.84
C MET A 37 7.43 27.08 27.16
N VAL A 38 7.75 28.34 27.07
CA VAL A 38 7.75 29.27 28.21
C VAL A 38 6.96 30.53 27.82
N ALA A 39 6.03 30.93 28.68
CA ALA A 39 5.25 32.14 28.50
C ALA A 39 5.39 33.03 29.73
N THR A 40 5.33 34.35 29.49
CA THR A 40 5.28 35.35 30.53
C THR A 40 4.08 36.27 30.29
N ALA A 41 3.62 36.94 31.35
CA ALA A 41 2.58 37.95 31.26
C ALA A 41 2.80 38.97 32.37
N PHE A 42 2.45 40.21 32.09
CA PHE A 42 2.45 41.24 33.08
C PHE A 42 1.28 41.00 34.06
N THR A 43 1.62 40.50 35.23
CA THR A 43 0.63 40.27 36.29
C THR A 43 1.09 40.99 37.56
N PRO A 44 0.32 41.98 38.04
CA PRO A 44 0.76 42.82 39.17
C PRO A 44 0.92 42.07 40.49
N SER A 45 0.32 40.90 40.61
CA SER A 45 0.43 40.08 41.79
C SER A 45 0.02 38.66 41.49
N PRO A 46 0.93 37.80 41.02
CA PRO A 46 0.63 36.40 40.88
C PRO A 46 0.26 35.88 42.28
N ASN A 47 -0.88 35.30 42.39
CA ASN A 47 -1.57 35.01 43.65
C ASN A 47 -0.96 33.85 44.44
N LEU A 48 0.33 33.73 44.47
CA LEU A 48 1.05 32.61 45.10
C LEU A 48 1.82 32.97 46.35
N GLY A 49 1.67 34.21 46.83
CA GLY A 49 2.35 34.69 48.06
C GLY A 49 3.88 34.68 47.92
N SER A 50 4.39 34.49 46.71
CA SER A 50 5.83 34.54 46.43
C SER A 50 6.23 35.95 45.99
N ASN A 51 7.48 36.34 46.32
CA ASN A 51 8.04 37.56 45.87
C ASN A 51 8.78 37.39 44.53
N LYS A 52 8.34 36.41 43.71
CA LYS A 52 9.00 36.06 42.46
C LYS A 52 8.09 36.29 41.26
N SER A 53 8.68 36.57 40.13
CA SER A 53 7.96 36.74 38.88
C SER A 53 7.41 35.42 38.33
N PRO A 54 6.16 35.41 37.90
CA PRO A 54 5.55 34.24 37.30
C PRO A 54 6.09 34.00 35.89
N VAL A 55 6.46 32.76 35.64
CA VAL A 55 6.72 32.23 34.31
C VAL A 55 5.89 30.99 34.16
N PHE A 56 5.14 30.92 33.08
CA PHE A 56 4.34 29.74 32.73
C PHE A 56 5.17 28.79 31.87
N PHE A 57 5.13 27.53 32.18
CA PHE A 57 5.90 26.49 31.48
C PHE A 57 4.99 25.38 30.98
N SER A 58 5.21 24.92 29.75
CA SER A 58 4.57 23.76 29.15
C SER A 58 5.61 22.76 28.66
N SER A 59 5.33 21.47 28.79
CA SER A 59 6.16 20.36 28.28
C SER A 59 5.39 19.43 27.33
N ASP A 60 4.20 19.83 26.90
CA ASP A 60 3.30 19.04 26.02
C ASP A 60 2.83 19.84 24.79
N GLY A 61 3.66 20.76 24.33
CA GLY A 61 3.38 21.57 23.14
C GLY A 61 2.30 22.61 23.35
N GLY A 62 2.16 23.13 24.56
CA GLY A 62 1.27 24.23 24.90
C GLY A 62 -0.14 23.81 25.31
N LEU A 63 -0.41 22.50 25.49
CA LEU A 63 -1.72 22.04 25.89
C LEU A 63 -1.99 22.23 27.37
N THR A 64 -0.97 22.02 28.21
CA THR A 64 -1.04 22.31 29.65
C THR A 64 0.12 23.19 30.10
N TRP A 65 -0.16 24.03 31.09
CA TRP A 65 0.77 25.02 31.62
C TRP A 65 0.87 24.97 33.14
N ALA A 66 2.05 25.15 33.64
CA ALA A 66 2.32 25.26 35.07
C ALA A 66 2.99 26.59 35.38
N LEU A 67 2.52 27.28 36.41
CA LEU A 67 3.13 28.50 36.90
C LEU A 67 4.40 28.17 37.69
N LYS A 68 5.52 28.83 37.38
CA LYS A 68 6.82 28.66 37.99
C LYS A 68 7.43 29.98 38.40
N ASP A 69 8.14 30.00 39.49
CA ASP A 69 8.82 31.22 40.01
C ASP A 69 10.29 31.24 39.55
N LEU A 70 10.50 31.52 38.26
CA LEU A 70 11.83 31.44 37.65
C LEU A 70 12.65 32.76 37.82
N ILE A 71 12.00 33.89 38.09
CA ILE A 71 12.63 35.18 38.15
C ILE A 71 12.60 35.71 39.60
N ASN A 72 13.77 35.99 40.16
CA ASN A 72 13.91 36.44 41.53
C ASN A 72 13.85 38.00 41.60
N ALA A 73 12.73 38.58 41.18
CA ALA A 73 12.53 40.01 41.12
C ALA A 73 11.05 40.36 41.41
N THR A 74 10.78 41.45 42.14
CA THR A 74 9.45 41.94 42.47
C THR A 74 9.40 43.41 42.75
N PRO A 75 8.27 44.10 42.49
CA PRO A 75 7.23 43.69 41.55
C PRO A 75 7.78 43.69 40.13
N VAL A 76 7.29 42.74 39.35
CA VAL A 76 7.71 42.58 37.96
C VAL A 76 6.83 43.46 37.08
N ARG A 77 7.40 43.89 35.97
CA ARG A 77 6.76 44.63 34.89
C ARG A 77 6.94 43.86 33.60
N ASP A 78 7.30 44.52 32.51
CA ASP A 78 7.49 43.90 31.20
C ASP A 78 8.51 42.74 31.27
N GLN A 79 8.19 41.69 30.61
CA GLN A 79 9.00 40.46 30.52
C GLN A 79 9.07 39.98 29.09
N THR A 80 10.25 39.55 28.70
CA THR A 80 10.49 38.94 27.39
C THR A 80 11.35 37.70 27.56
N THR A 81 11.08 36.66 26.74
CA THR A 81 11.81 35.41 26.76
C THR A 81 12.07 34.91 25.35
N ARG A 82 13.19 34.20 25.15
CA ARG A 82 13.54 33.58 23.89
C ARG A 82 14.47 32.39 24.12
N PHE A 83 14.21 31.25 23.47
CA PHE A 83 15.18 30.18 23.38
C PHE A 83 16.22 30.49 22.31
N ALA A 84 17.48 30.10 22.58
CA ALA A 84 18.45 29.98 21.51
C ALA A 84 18.06 28.86 20.55
N THR A 85 18.53 28.94 19.31
CA THR A 85 18.03 28.06 18.21
C THR A 85 18.32 26.60 18.46
N GLU A 86 19.42 26.24 19.11
CA GLU A 86 19.69 24.82 19.47
C GLU A 86 18.98 24.38 20.75
N GLY A 87 18.16 25.26 21.39
CA GLY A 87 17.27 24.89 22.48
C GLY A 87 17.92 24.59 23.82
N GLY A 88 19.24 24.74 23.92
CA GLY A 88 19.97 24.45 25.15
C GLY A 88 19.90 25.54 26.22
N GLN A 89 19.46 26.74 25.89
CA GLN A 89 19.37 27.88 26.77
C GLN A 89 18.10 28.69 26.52
N LEU A 90 17.47 29.16 27.59
CA LEU A 90 16.41 30.16 27.59
C LEU A 90 17.01 31.49 28.12
N TYR A 91 16.81 32.56 27.39
CA TYR A 91 17.18 33.90 27.76
C TYR A 91 15.94 34.71 28.06
N GLY A 92 16.08 35.76 28.90
CA GLY A 92 14.98 36.68 29.23
C GLY A 92 15.46 38.06 29.53
N GLY A 93 14.54 38.99 29.42
CA GLY A 93 14.67 40.37 29.92
C GLY A 93 13.51 40.64 30.86
N VAL A 94 13.77 41.25 31.99
CA VAL A 94 12.72 41.58 32.96
C VAL A 94 12.94 42.99 33.56
N LEU A 95 11.85 43.78 33.55
CA LEU A 95 11.75 45.00 34.31
C LEU A 95 11.18 44.73 35.69
N TRP A 96 11.78 45.30 36.73
CA TRP A 96 11.28 45.16 38.09
C TRP A 96 11.59 46.34 38.97
N GLY A 97 10.75 46.63 39.97
CA GLY A 97 10.90 47.73 40.89
C GLY A 97 9.60 48.39 41.25
N THR A 98 9.64 49.30 42.25
CA THR A 98 8.45 49.93 42.83
C THR A 98 8.27 51.38 42.35
N GLY A 99 6.98 51.77 42.19
CA GLY A 99 6.58 53.15 41.84
C GLY A 99 6.59 53.45 40.33
N ASN A 100 6.09 54.59 39.96
CA ASN A 100 5.97 55.04 38.55
C ASN A 100 7.19 55.81 38.05
N ASN A 101 8.22 55.95 38.88
CA ASN A 101 9.44 56.61 38.47
C ASN A 101 10.38 55.59 37.82
N ILE A 102 10.62 55.71 36.55
CA ILE A 102 11.46 54.80 35.76
C ILE A 102 12.90 54.72 36.31
N ALA A 103 13.40 55.78 37.01
CA ALA A 103 14.68 55.77 37.68
C ALA A 103 14.83 54.70 38.77
N ASN A 104 13.70 54.15 39.26
CA ASN A 104 13.67 53.06 40.24
C ASN A 104 13.42 51.69 39.65
N ILE A 105 13.32 51.60 38.32
CA ILE A 105 13.11 50.36 37.60
C ILE A 105 14.48 49.76 37.26
N ASN A 106 14.65 48.51 37.63
CA ASN A 106 15.80 47.69 37.23
C ASN A 106 15.41 46.89 35.99
N PHE A 107 16.41 46.68 35.13
CA PHE A 107 16.32 45.81 33.98
C PHE A 107 17.38 44.72 34.10
N ASP A 108 16.94 43.48 34.20
CA ASP A 108 17.82 42.30 34.28
C ASP A 108 17.74 41.51 33.00
N ILE A 109 18.91 41.20 32.43
CA ILE A 109 19.06 40.20 31.36
C ILE A 109 19.37 38.87 32.00
N LEU A 110 18.60 37.82 31.65
CA LEU A 110 18.52 36.57 32.35
C LEU A 110 18.87 35.36 31.45
N ARG A 111 19.30 34.26 32.09
CA ARG A 111 19.55 33.00 31.44
C ARG A 111 19.17 31.81 32.33
N THR A 112 18.67 30.71 31.73
CA THR A 112 18.56 29.39 32.36
C THR A 112 18.67 28.29 31.35
N ASN A 113 19.13 27.11 31.79
CA ASN A 113 19.04 25.85 31.09
C ASN A 113 18.14 24.83 31.83
N ASP A 114 17.49 25.30 32.91
CA ASP A 114 16.50 24.51 33.66
C ASP A 114 15.08 24.95 33.27
N PHE A 115 14.47 24.20 32.37
CA PHE A 115 13.13 24.48 31.90
C PHE A 115 12.04 23.81 32.78
N THR A 116 12.46 23.12 33.85
CA THR A 116 11.51 22.51 34.81
C THR A 116 11.05 23.52 35.85
N GLY A 117 11.76 24.63 35.99
CA GLY A 117 11.50 25.66 36.98
C GLY A 117 11.88 25.25 38.39
N ALA A 118 12.87 24.37 38.55
CA ALA A 118 13.42 24.03 39.85
C ALA A 118 14.37 25.11 40.39
N THR A 119 15.04 25.84 39.47
CA THR A 119 15.99 26.91 39.83
C THR A 119 15.60 28.23 39.17
N THR A 120 15.91 29.32 39.86
CA THR A 120 15.73 30.68 39.31
C THR A 120 16.75 30.99 38.21
N MET A 121 16.35 31.83 37.26
CA MET A 121 17.25 32.26 36.20
C MET A 121 18.46 33.06 36.74
N THR A 122 19.59 32.89 36.09
CA THR A 122 20.83 33.60 36.41
C THR A 122 20.80 34.97 35.75
N VAL A 123 21.13 36.05 36.54
CA VAL A 123 21.30 37.37 35.98
C VAL A 123 22.63 37.48 35.24
N LEU A 124 22.59 37.80 33.94
CA LEU A 124 23.75 38.02 33.09
C LEU A 124 24.24 39.45 33.14
N ALA A 125 23.31 40.39 33.12
CA ALA A 125 23.55 41.81 33.22
C ALA A 125 22.42 42.53 33.94
N GLN A 126 22.70 43.63 34.61
CA GLN A 126 21.71 44.49 35.24
C GLN A 126 21.92 45.92 34.83
N ARG A 127 20.86 46.60 34.45
CA ARG A 127 20.79 48.03 34.16
C ARG A 127 19.67 48.69 34.95
N LYS A 128 19.55 49.99 34.79
CA LYS A 128 18.45 50.78 35.38
C LYS A 128 17.93 51.76 34.36
N ASN A 129 16.72 52.24 34.56
CA ASN A 129 16.08 53.23 33.74
C ASN A 129 15.78 52.77 32.29
N ASP A 130 15.58 51.46 32.09
CA ASP A 130 15.13 50.93 30.81
C ASP A 130 13.60 50.67 30.80
N ASP A 131 13.06 50.56 29.60
CA ASP A 131 11.64 50.30 29.39
C ASP A 131 11.46 49.43 28.13
N GLN A 132 10.37 48.61 28.10
CA GLN A 132 9.93 47.77 27.02
C GLN A 132 11.02 46.87 26.42
N PRO A 133 11.66 45.97 27.18
CA PRO A 133 12.66 45.06 26.66
C PRO A 133 12.05 44.05 25.70
N PHE A 134 12.77 43.76 24.61
CA PHE A 134 12.41 42.73 23.66
C PHE A 134 13.65 41.93 23.25
N ILE A 135 13.68 40.63 23.57
CA ILE A 135 14.83 39.75 23.36
C ILE A 135 14.69 38.87 22.14
N GLU A 136 15.78 38.76 21.38
CA GLU A 136 16.01 37.73 20.38
C GLU A 136 17.28 36.97 20.71
N ALA A 137 17.30 35.66 20.39
CA ALA A 137 18.42 34.77 20.65
C ALA A 137 18.62 33.81 19.47
N GLU A 138 19.90 33.61 19.13
CA GLU A 138 20.28 32.73 18.03
C GLU A 138 21.56 31.98 18.38
N THR A 139 21.65 30.69 18.08
CA THR A 139 22.90 29.94 18.17
C THR A 139 23.61 30.01 16.82
N VAL A 140 24.87 30.41 16.82
CA VAL A 140 25.67 30.52 15.59
C VAL A 140 25.79 29.17 14.94
N PRO A 141 25.27 28.96 13.71
CA PRO A 141 25.15 27.61 13.13
C PRO A 141 26.47 27.08 12.53
N SER A 142 27.43 27.95 12.24
CA SER A 142 28.68 27.56 11.56
C SER A 142 29.81 28.58 11.75
N GLY A 143 31.03 28.20 11.40
CA GLY A 143 32.21 29.08 11.47
C GLY A 143 32.95 28.99 12.81
N PRO A 144 33.88 29.95 13.07
CA PRO A 144 34.72 29.90 14.28
C PRO A 144 33.96 30.00 15.60
N ASP A 145 32.78 30.59 15.56
CA ASP A 145 31.91 30.80 16.71
C ASP A 145 30.72 29.83 16.75
N ALA A 146 30.72 28.78 15.96
CA ALA A 146 29.64 27.79 15.94
C ALA A 146 29.33 27.27 17.35
N GLY A 147 28.02 27.17 17.67
CA GLY A 147 27.53 26.74 18.98
C GLY A 147 27.57 27.82 20.09
N LYS A 148 27.98 29.05 19.76
CA LYS A 148 27.85 30.16 20.71
C LYS A 148 26.49 30.82 20.56
N ASP A 149 25.84 31.13 21.67
CA ASP A 149 24.60 31.87 21.68
C ASP A 149 24.82 33.38 21.58
N ARG A 150 24.09 34.01 20.69
CA ARG A 150 23.98 35.44 20.50
C ARG A 150 22.64 35.91 21.05
N ILE A 151 22.66 36.98 21.85
CA ILE A 151 21.41 37.61 22.31
C ILE A 151 21.44 39.10 21.97
N TYR A 152 20.27 39.64 21.67
CA TYR A 152 20.05 41.06 21.40
C TYR A 152 18.76 41.47 22.12
N VAL A 153 18.87 42.45 23.01
CA VAL A 153 17.73 42.97 23.74
C VAL A 153 17.53 44.44 23.34
N GLY A 154 16.49 44.71 22.62
CA GLY A 154 16.06 46.07 22.31
C GLY A 154 15.36 46.66 23.51
N SER A 155 15.69 47.90 23.85
CA SER A 155 15.04 48.63 24.93
C SER A 155 15.11 50.14 24.72
N ASN A 156 14.36 50.88 25.50
CA ASN A 156 14.41 52.33 25.61
C ASN A 156 15.21 52.68 26.85
N ASP A 157 16.39 53.24 26.68
CA ASP A 157 17.27 53.64 27.78
C ASP A 157 16.92 55.04 28.27
N HIS A 158 16.31 55.13 29.41
CA HIS A 158 15.94 56.40 30.07
C HIS A 158 17.08 57.04 30.91
N ALA A 159 18.25 56.41 30.97
CA ALA A 159 19.41 56.95 31.67
C ALA A 159 20.01 58.22 31.03
N PRO A 160 20.17 58.25 29.70
CA PRO A 160 20.42 59.49 28.99
C PRO A 160 19.23 60.43 29.01
N ALA A 161 19.48 61.73 28.99
CA ALA A 161 18.41 62.73 29.01
C ALA A 161 17.43 62.68 27.83
N ASN A 162 17.85 62.05 26.75
CA ASN A 162 17.12 61.92 25.46
C ASN A 162 16.54 60.53 25.16
N VAL A 163 16.60 59.59 26.08
CA VAL A 163 15.91 58.27 25.99
C VAL A 163 16.08 57.58 24.62
N PRO A 164 17.30 57.29 24.18
CA PRO A 164 17.52 56.70 22.85
C PRO A 164 17.11 55.23 22.78
N ALA A 165 16.75 54.73 21.57
CA ALA A 165 16.67 53.32 21.29
C ALA A 165 18.03 52.65 21.44
N THR A 166 18.08 51.55 22.20
CA THR A 166 19.34 50.84 22.49
C THR A 166 19.20 49.34 22.21
N ILE A 167 20.34 48.70 21.94
CA ILE A 167 20.49 47.24 21.90
C ILE A 167 21.53 46.84 22.93
N ASP A 168 21.13 46.02 23.87
CA ASP A 168 22.07 45.27 24.71
C ASP A 168 22.30 43.91 24.04
N PHE A 169 23.56 43.55 23.87
CA PHE A 169 23.87 42.29 23.19
C PHE A 169 25.05 41.55 23.83
N SER A 170 25.07 40.24 23.62
CA SER A 170 26.21 39.39 23.97
C SER A 170 26.56 38.48 22.79
N LEU A 171 27.87 38.39 22.51
CA LEU A 171 28.39 37.52 21.46
C LEU A 171 28.75 36.12 21.95
N ASP A 172 28.55 35.84 23.24
CA ASP A 172 28.73 34.53 23.86
C ASP A 172 27.90 34.45 25.16
N ALA A 173 26.58 34.48 25.03
CA ALA A 173 25.67 34.60 26.16
C ALA A 173 25.62 33.35 27.05
N ALA A 174 25.98 32.18 26.51
CA ALA A 174 26.08 30.93 27.26
C ALA A 174 27.33 30.87 28.16
N ARG A 175 28.34 31.72 27.95
CA ARG A 175 29.57 31.79 28.75
C ARG A 175 29.28 32.28 30.17
N ALA A 176 30.10 31.88 31.13
CA ALA A 176 30.02 32.35 32.50
C ALA A 176 31.37 32.97 32.95
N PRO A 177 31.45 34.28 33.31
CA PRO A 177 30.41 35.30 33.08
C PRO A 177 30.33 35.71 31.60
N PRO A 178 29.14 36.04 31.09
CA PRO A 178 29.01 36.57 29.73
C PRO A 178 29.57 38.01 29.66
N THR A 179 29.97 38.40 28.44
CA THR A 179 30.27 39.77 28.15
C THR A 179 29.05 40.39 27.47
N THR A 180 28.48 41.40 28.07
CA THR A 180 27.40 42.20 27.49
C THR A 180 27.93 43.58 27.05
N SER A 181 27.39 44.06 25.94
CA SER A 181 27.66 45.39 25.40
C SER A 181 26.34 46.11 25.15
N THR A 182 26.32 47.43 25.33
CA THR A 182 25.18 48.28 25.00
C THR A 182 25.55 49.20 23.85
N VAL A 183 24.71 49.33 22.86
CA VAL A 183 24.87 50.29 21.75
C VAL A 183 23.60 51.11 21.57
N VAL A 184 23.80 52.44 21.46
CA VAL A 184 22.71 53.35 21.06
C VAL A 184 22.59 53.27 19.55
N ILE A 185 21.44 52.80 19.08
CA ILE A 185 21.12 52.68 17.64
C ILE A 185 20.43 53.92 17.08
N GLU A 186 19.80 54.75 17.95
CA GLU A 186 19.19 56.01 17.57
C GLU A 186 20.27 57.12 17.41
N GLN A 187 20.42 57.64 16.21
CA GLN A 187 21.41 58.64 15.84
C GLN A 187 20.77 59.85 15.13
N ARG A 188 19.44 59.91 15.02
CA ARG A 188 18.75 60.93 14.22
C ARG A 188 18.37 62.17 15.01
N THR A 189 17.95 61.95 16.24
CA THR A 189 17.46 63.08 17.08
C THR A 189 18.14 63.12 18.44
N VAL A 190 18.04 64.33 19.14
CA VAL A 190 18.41 64.46 20.51
C VAL A 190 17.24 64.58 21.46
N LEU A 191 16.05 64.32 20.90
CA LEU A 191 14.79 64.28 21.62
C LEU A 191 14.52 62.85 22.10
N ARG A 192 13.57 62.68 22.99
CA ARG A 192 13.04 61.38 23.41
C ARG A 192 12.68 60.57 22.19
N ASP A 193 13.44 59.50 21.97
CA ASP A 193 13.25 58.62 20.87
C ASP A 193 12.68 57.30 21.35
N GLY A 194 11.79 56.99 20.81
CA GLY A 194 10.78 56.16 20.64
C GLY A 194 10.76 54.76 21.15
N PHE A 195 9.69 54.45 21.74
CA PHE A 195 9.18 53.16 22.05
C PHE A 195 8.53 52.56 20.81
N PRO A 196 8.63 51.24 20.58
CA PRO A 196 9.49 50.20 21.12
C PRO A 196 10.72 49.99 20.22
N THR A 197 11.74 49.26 20.73
CA THR A 197 12.85 48.77 19.91
C THR A 197 12.68 47.25 19.68
N ARG A 198 12.63 46.81 18.42
CA ARG A 198 12.44 45.40 18.06
C ARG A 198 13.61 44.86 17.25
N PRO A 199 14.47 43.98 17.82
CA PRO A 199 15.48 43.27 17.09
C PRO A 199 14.90 42.10 16.28
N ALA A 200 15.62 41.67 15.23
CA ALA A 200 15.38 40.43 14.50
C ALA A 200 16.70 39.89 13.96
N ILE A 201 16.87 38.59 14.00
CA ILE A 201 18.12 37.92 13.65
C ILE A 201 17.89 36.97 12.49
N HIS A 202 18.87 36.91 11.59
CA HIS A 202 18.98 35.85 10.59
C HIS A 202 20.17 34.95 10.93
N PRO A 203 20.08 33.60 10.75
CA PRO A 203 21.12 32.65 11.10
C PRO A 203 22.49 32.87 10.41
N ASN A 204 22.55 33.68 9.35
CA ASN A 204 23.82 34.05 8.69
C ASN A 204 24.60 35.16 9.41
N GLY A 205 24.07 35.72 10.49
CA GLY A 205 24.71 36.80 11.25
C GLY A 205 24.21 38.21 10.95
N THR A 206 23.22 38.35 10.07
CA THR A 206 22.56 39.65 9.86
C THR A 206 21.58 39.92 10.99
N VAL A 207 21.72 41.06 11.65
CA VAL A 207 20.86 41.51 12.74
C VAL A 207 20.23 42.84 12.36
N TYR A 208 18.89 42.88 12.45
CA TYR A 208 18.13 44.10 12.23
C TYR A 208 17.55 44.60 13.54
N ALA A 209 17.30 45.94 13.62
CA ALA A 209 16.46 46.49 14.66
C ALA A 209 15.62 47.64 14.10
N ILE A 210 14.36 47.71 14.53
CA ILE A 210 13.44 48.77 14.17
C ILE A 210 13.05 49.57 15.40
N TYR A 211 12.77 50.88 15.23
CA TYR A 211 12.31 51.76 16.29
C TYR A 211 11.60 52.97 15.70
N TYR A 212 10.86 53.72 16.57
CA TYR A 212 10.33 55.01 16.21
C TYR A 212 11.36 56.08 16.59
N ALA A 213 11.75 56.96 15.66
CA ALA A 213 12.59 58.15 15.92
C ALA A 213 11.67 59.36 16.05
N LEU A 214 11.68 60.04 17.20
CA LEU A 214 10.79 61.15 17.47
C LEU A 214 11.22 62.42 16.72
N VAL A 215 10.44 62.85 15.74
CA VAL A 215 10.59 64.06 14.97
C VAL A 215 9.40 64.98 15.28
N SER A 216 9.42 65.55 16.48
CA SER A 216 8.29 66.32 17.09
C SER A 216 7.47 67.16 16.07
N PRO A 217 6.12 67.04 16.02
CA PRO A 217 5.24 66.24 16.92
C PRO A 217 5.06 64.78 16.51
N ASN A 218 5.65 64.32 15.42
CA ASN A 218 5.49 63.00 14.82
C ASN A 218 6.79 62.17 14.96
N CYS A 219 6.80 60.96 14.38
CA CYS A 219 7.91 60.03 14.39
C CYS A 219 8.28 59.60 12.98
N ASP A 220 9.50 59.14 12.80
CA ASP A 220 9.89 58.30 11.65
C ASP A 220 10.06 56.86 12.12
N VAL A 221 9.66 55.89 11.31
CA VAL A 221 9.95 54.47 11.53
C VAL A 221 11.28 54.16 10.89
N VAL A 222 12.26 53.77 11.71
CA VAL A 222 13.66 53.59 11.29
C VAL A 222 14.11 52.14 11.47
N ILE A 223 14.85 51.59 10.50
CA ILE A 223 15.52 50.31 10.60
C ILE A 223 17.04 50.50 10.54
N VAL A 224 17.76 49.79 11.41
CA VAL A 224 19.21 49.64 11.37
C VAL A 224 19.58 48.20 11.09
N ARG A 225 20.83 47.95 10.64
CA ARG A 225 21.33 46.62 10.33
C ARG A 225 22.78 46.45 10.72
N ASP A 226 23.12 45.28 11.19
CA ASP A 226 24.48 44.77 11.33
C ASP A 226 24.64 43.48 10.52
N ASP A 227 25.78 43.31 9.79
CA ASP A 227 25.98 42.17 8.92
C ASP A 227 26.94 41.12 9.51
N ASN A 228 27.36 41.31 10.78
CA ASN A 228 28.34 40.44 11.42
C ASN A 228 28.08 40.26 12.92
N TRP A 229 26.86 39.86 13.29
CA TRP A 229 26.47 39.57 14.67
C TRP A 229 26.72 40.74 15.66
N GLY A 230 26.74 41.98 15.21
CA GLY A 230 27.15 43.10 16.07
C GLY A 230 28.63 43.13 16.40
N SER A 231 29.45 42.33 15.76
CA SER A 231 30.88 42.28 15.99
C SER A 231 31.57 43.46 15.35
N GLY A 232 32.59 44.04 16.04
CA GLY A 232 33.40 45.14 15.51
C GLY A 232 33.23 46.42 16.27
N GLY A 233 33.86 47.49 15.78
CA GLY A 233 33.92 48.78 16.47
C GLY A 233 32.70 49.69 16.28
N THR A 234 31.87 49.41 15.26
CA THR A 234 30.67 50.21 14.89
C THR A 234 29.49 49.32 14.54
N PRO A 235 28.88 48.60 15.51
CA PRO A 235 27.73 47.75 15.25
C PRO A 235 26.55 48.57 14.76
N PHE A 236 25.66 47.89 13.97
CA PHE A 236 24.41 48.45 13.42
C PHE A 236 24.55 49.65 12.47
N THR A 237 25.70 49.86 11.85
CA THR A 237 25.96 51.00 10.93
C THR A 237 25.90 50.64 9.44
N ALA A 238 25.40 49.43 9.09
CA ALA A 238 25.38 48.96 7.69
C ALA A 238 24.37 49.70 6.80
N LEU A 239 23.40 50.39 7.39
CA LEU A 239 22.38 51.17 6.66
C LEU A 239 22.57 52.65 6.93
N ILE A 240 22.72 53.44 5.84
CA ILE A 240 22.80 54.89 5.88
C ILE A 240 21.74 55.48 4.94
N ASP A 241 20.91 56.37 5.44
CA ASP A 241 19.86 57.05 4.69
C ASP A 241 20.39 58.18 3.80
N THR A 242 19.57 58.68 2.91
CA THR A 242 19.87 59.79 2.00
C THR A 242 20.26 61.09 2.69
N ASP A 243 19.88 61.24 3.97
CA ASP A 243 20.29 62.37 4.81
C ASP A 243 21.69 62.20 5.47
N GLY A 244 22.36 61.06 5.16
CA GLY A 244 23.70 60.76 5.70
C GLY A 244 23.68 60.21 7.13
N LYS A 245 22.53 59.98 7.72
CA LYS A 245 22.37 59.40 9.07
C LYS A 245 22.23 57.90 9.05
N GLN A 246 22.58 57.25 10.13
CA GLN A 246 22.42 55.82 10.36
C GLN A 246 20.96 55.42 10.35
N GLY A 247 20.67 54.25 9.74
CA GLY A 247 19.38 53.67 9.59
C GLY A 247 18.55 54.22 8.41
N ILE A 248 17.68 53.45 7.84
CA ILE A 248 16.77 53.85 6.74
C ILE A 248 15.41 54.12 7.31
N ARG A 249 14.79 55.24 6.92
CA ARG A 249 13.40 55.57 7.25
C ARG A 249 12.45 54.78 6.35
N ILE A 250 11.70 53.88 6.95
CA ILE A 250 10.67 53.07 6.30
C ILE A 250 9.42 53.94 6.05
N ALA A 251 9.03 54.68 7.07
CA ALA A 251 7.95 55.65 7.02
C ALA A 251 8.37 56.93 7.71
N GLN A 252 7.88 58.06 7.24
CA GLN A 252 8.20 59.36 7.74
C GLN A 252 6.95 60.12 8.20
N ASN A 253 7.10 60.95 9.21
CA ASN A 253 6.01 61.80 9.73
C ASN A 253 4.80 61.02 10.22
N VAL A 254 5.03 59.85 10.83
CA VAL A 254 4.03 58.96 11.40
C VAL A 254 3.50 59.56 12.70
N SER A 255 2.19 59.61 12.83
CA SER A 255 1.54 60.03 14.08
C SER A 255 1.47 58.81 15.04
N ASN A 256 2.30 58.86 16.10
CA ASN A 256 2.25 57.84 17.15
C ASN A 256 1.92 58.51 18.51
N PRO A 257 0.78 58.18 19.12
CA PRO A 257 0.29 58.90 20.31
C PRO A 257 1.03 58.57 21.60
N PHE A 258 1.91 57.60 21.67
CA PHE A 258 2.69 57.16 22.86
C PHE A 258 1.85 57.17 24.15
N GLY A 259 0.75 56.48 24.20
CA GLY A 259 -0.13 56.36 25.34
C GLY A 259 -1.06 57.56 25.57
N GLY A 260 -1.03 58.57 24.70
CA GLY A 260 -1.92 59.72 24.77
C GLY A 260 -3.31 59.49 24.17
N SER A 261 -3.52 58.41 23.46
CA SER A 261 -4.78 58.02 22.85
C SER A 261 -5.11 56.57 23.15
N SER A 262 -6.39 56.19 22.98
CA SER A 262 -6.86 54.81 23.16
C SER A 262 -7.95 54.45 22.15
N ILE A 263 -8.05 53.16 21.80
CA ILE A 263 -9.18 52.57 21.10
C ILE A 263 -9.71 51.39 21.92
N GLY A 264 -11.04 51.24 22.04
CA GLY A 264 -11.64 50.08 22.76
C GLY A 264 -11.03 49.82 24.14
N GLN A 265 -10.65 50.88 24.87
CA GLN A 265 -9.96 50.88 26.19
C GLN A 265 -8.45 50.56 26.15
N GLN A 266 -7.91 50.11 24.98
CA GLN A 266 -6.49 49.82 24.83
C GLN A 266 -5.69 51.12 24.57
N ARG A 267 -4.63 51.34 25.35
CA ARG A 267 -3.62 52.36 25.12
C ARG A 267 -2.88 52.10 23.78
N LEU A 268 -2.60 53.19 23.06
CA LEU A 268 -1.89 53.15 21.78
C LEU A 268 -0.44 53.61 21.92
N GLY A 269 0.45 53.15 21.06
CA GLY A 269 1.80 53.73 20.92
C GLY A 269 2.96 52.77 20.82
N SER A 270 2.76 51.45 20.91
CA SER A 270 3.87 50.48 20.95
C SER A 270 3.88 49.50 19.78
N ASP A 271 3.25 49.84 18.67
CA ASP A 271 2.91 48.96 17.55
C ASP A 271 4.02 48.84 16.52
N LEU A 272 5.07 48.08 16.81
CA LEU A 272 6.11 47.69 15.86
C LEU A 272 6.29 46.16 15.83
N ALA A 273 6.46 45.62 14.64
CA ALA A 273 6.84 44.22 14.43
C ALA A 273 7.80 44.10 13.26
N ILE A 274 8.71 43.14 13.34
CA ILE A 274 9.68 42.82 12.29
C ILE A 274 9.81 41.32 12.15
N ALA A 275 9.96 40.84 10.91
CA ALA A 275 10.29 39.43 10.61
C ALA A 275 11.27 39.38 9.43
N VAL A 276 12.28 38.54 9.56
CA VAL A 276 13.26 38.25 8.49
C VAL A 276 12.98 36.85 7.92
N ASP A 277 12.98 36.72 6.60
CA ASP A 277 12.80 35.42 5.96
C ASP A 277 13.99 34.49 6.27
N PRO A 278 13.79 33.35 6.96
CA PRO A 278 14.90 32.47 7.34
C PRO A 278 15.70 31.91 6.15
N ARG A 279 15.11 31.96 4.95
CA ARG A 279 15.72 31.49 3.69
C ARG A 279 16.51 32.59 2.98
N ASN A 280 16.26 33.87 3.32
CA ASN A 280 16.85 35.03 2.65
C ASN A 280 16.93 36.22 3.58
N SER A 281 18.13 36.48 4.12
CA SER A 281 18.40 37.62 5.03
C SER A 281 18.08 38.98 4.43
N GLY A 282 17.97 39.11 3.11
CA GLY A 282 17.59 40.35 2.43
C GLY A 282 16.09 40.60 2.37
N ALA A 283 15.27 39.62 2.67
CA ALA A 283 13.81 39.75 2.67
C ALA A 283 13.31 40.03 4.10
N VAL A 284 12.87 41.25 4.34
CA VAL A 284 12.46 41.75 5.65
C VAL A 284 11.06 42.35 5.57
N TYR A 285 10.17 41.96 6.48
CA TYR A 285 8.86 42.58 6.63
C TYR A 285 8.82 43.38 7.92
N VAL A 286 8.19 44.56 7.87
CA VAL A 286 7.99 45.43 9.01
C VAL A 286 6.54 45.87 9.08
N CYS A 287 5.99 45.88 10.30
CA CYS A 287 4.68 46.46 10.59
C CYS A 287 4.87 47.64 11.54
N TRP A 288 4.14 48.71 11.28
CA TRP A 288 4.05 49.88 12.17
C TRP A 288 2.64 50.42 12.22
N ALA A 289 2.33 51.23 13.20
CA ALA A 289 1.07 51.95 13.33
C ALA A 289 1.21 53.43 13.00
N ASP A 290 0.17 54.04 12.43
CA ASP A 290 -0.02 55.46 12.21
C ASP A 290 -1.41 55.88 12.66
N PHE A 291 -1.49 56.86 13.56
CA PHE A 291 -2.70 57.40 14.12
C PHE A 291 -3.15 58.66 13.38
N GLN A 292 -3.33 58.63 12.09
CA GLN A 292 -3.78 59.74 11.30
C GLN A 292 -5.32 59.90 11.38
N SER A 293 -5.73 61.18 11.49
CA SER A 293 -7.15 61.53 11.51
C SER A 293 -7.97 60.85 12.61
N GLY A 294 -7.32 60.46 13.73
CA GLY A 294 -7.99 59.78 14.85
C GLY A 294 -8.29 58.32 14.64
N THR A 295 -7.68 57.68 13.62
CA THR A 295 -7.84 56.25 13.34
C THR A 295 -6.48 55.59 13.40
N GLN A 296 -6.26 54.65 14.34
CA GLN A 296 -5.07 53.81 14.42
C GLN A 296 -5.11 52.83 13.25
N THR A 297 -4.08 52.83 12.41
CA THR A 297 -3.98 51.94 11.26
C THR A 297 -2.60 51.26 11.25
N LEU A 298 -2.60 49.95 11.20
CA LEU A 298 -1.40 49.16 11.01
C LEU A 298 -1.04 49.09 9.53
N PHE A 299 0.23 49.23 9.20
CA PHE A 299 0.78 49.13 7.84
C PHE A 299 1.87 48.07 7.81
N VAL A 300 1.94 47.26 6.75
CA VAL A 300 3.02 46.30 6.53
C VAL A 300 3.73 46.64 5.23
N ALA A 301 5.05 46.69 5.27
CA ALA A 301 5.91 46.86 4.10
C ALA A 301 7.03 45.78 4.07
N LYS A 302 7.62 45.61 2.91
CA LYS A 302 8.70 44.64 2.66
C LYS A 302 9.89 45.32 2.02
N SER A 303 11.08 44.89 2.45
CA SER A 303 12.33 45.05 1.73
C SER A 303 12.76 43.71 1.11
N THR A 304 13.43 43.79 -0.04
CA THR A 304 14.04 42.61 -0.70
C THR A 304 15.55 42.81 -0.91
N ASP A 305 16.10 43.90 -0.42
CA ASP A 305 17.49 44.34 -0.57
C ASP A 305 18.17 44.66 0.77
N SER A 306 17.83 43.84 1.78
CA SER A 306 18.42 43.95 3.10
C SER A 306 18.13 45.26 3.83
N GLY A 307 16.93 45.81 3.66
CA GLY A 307 16.46 47.03 4.34
C GLY A 307 16.84 48.32 3.65
N ALA A 308 17.54 48.29 2.50
CA ALA A 308 17.96 49.51 1.80
C ALA A 308 16.81 50.28 1.15
N THR A 309 15.83 49.56 0.58
CA THR A 309 14.60 50.12 -0.01
C THR A 309 13.36 49.34 0.43
N TRP A 310 12.21 50.01 0.39
CA TRP A 310 10.97 49.46 0.90
C TRP A 310 9.82 49.57 -0.11
N SER A 311 8.97 48.59 -0.13
CA SER A 311 7.74 48.60 -0.90
C SER A 311 6.77 49.69 -0.41
N ALA A 312 5.80 50.04 -1.23
CA ALA A 312 4.57 50.64 -0.72
C ALA A 312 3.88 49.69 0.28
N SER A 313 2.95 50.19 1.09
CA SER A 313 2.22 49.38 2.04
C SER A 313 1.51 48.20 1.33
N LEU A 314 1.85 46.97 1.71
CA LEU A 314 1.29 45.74 1.20
C LEU A 314 -0.03 45.39 1.88
N ARG A 315 -0.18 45.78 3.13
CA ARG A 315 -1.35 45.53 3.97
C ARG A 315 -1.62 46.71 4.86
N SER A 316 -2.90 47.09 5.06
CA SER A 316 -3.33 48.09 6.02
C SER A 316 -4.59 47.68 6.77
N ILE A 317 -4.61 47.83 8.09
CA ILE A 317 -5.71 47.41 8.99
C ILE A 317 -6.09 48.61 9.87
N ALA A 318 -7.26 49.14 9.67
CA ALA A 318 -7.78 50.27 10.50
C ALA A 318 -8.32 49.78 11.85
N ASN A 319 -8.26 50.63 12.88
CA ASN A 319 -8.69 50.38 14.25
C ASN A 319 -7.97 49.14 14.86
N ALA A 320 -6.70 48.95 14.52
CA ALA A 320 -5.91 47.81 14.95
C ALA A 320 -4.64 48.20 15.70
N THR A 321 -4.15 47.31 16.55
CA THR A 321 -3.00 47.46 17.44
C THR A 321 -2.34 46.11 17.67
N ASN A 322 -1.22 46.13 18.43
CA ASN A 322 -0.50 44.90 18.87
C ASN A 322 -0.15 43.96 17.70
N PRO A 323 0.62 44.39 16.69
CA PRO A 323 1.03 43.52 15.60
C PRO A 323 2.14 42.57 16.02
N ALA A 324 2.17 41.34 15.45
CA ALA A 324 3.37 40.54 15.39
C ALA A 324 3.48 39.83 14.03
N LEU A 325 4.72 39.62 13.58
CA LEU A 325 5.09 39.02 12.31
C LEU A 325 6.01 37.82 12.59
N ALA A 326 5.84 36.73 11.83
CA ALA A 326 6.78 35.62 11.79
C ALA A 326 6.76 35.00 10.40
N ILE A 327 7.87 34.38 9.99
CA ILE A 327 7.99 33.69 8.71
C ILE A 327 8.45 32.28 8.98
N ASP A 328 7.75 31.30 8.41
CA ASP A 328 8.10 29.88 8.53
C ASP A 328 9.24 29.48 7.56
N ASP A 329 9.76 28.26 7.71
CA ASP A 329 10.86 27.74 6.89
C ASP A 329 10.50 27.62 5.39
N ASP A 330 9.21 27.62 5.05
CA ASP A 330 8.72 27.62 3.68
C ASP A 330 8.45 29.02 3.11
N GLY A 331 8.68 30.07 3.93
CA GLY A 331 8.48 31.48 3.59
C GLY A 331 7.03 31.93 3.62
N ARG A 332 6.20 31.22 4.37
CA ARG A 332 4.85 31.67 4.69
C ARG A 332 4.93 32.74 5.76
N LEU A 333 4.46 33.95 5.47
CA LEU A 333 4.36 35.04 6.43
C LEU A 333 3.07 34.90 7.23
N GLY A 334 3.19 34.87 8.55
CA GLY A 334 2.11 35.05 9.50
C GLY A 334 2.07 36.48 10.00
N PHE A 335 0.88 37.06 10.09
CA PHE A 335 0.59 38.37 10.61
C PHE A 335 -0.56 38.29 11.60
N VAL A 336 -0.28 38.50 12.89
CA VAL A 336 -1.31 38.52 13.95
C VAL A 336 -1.46 39.94 14.47
N TYR A 337 -2.67 40.35 14.74
CA TYR A 337 -3.03 41.65 15.26
C TYR A 337 -4.35 41.62 16.01
N GLN A 338 -4.58 42.70 16.81
CA GLN A 338 -5.84 42.91 17.53
C GLN A 338 -6.58 44.11 16.95
N GLN A 339 -7.84 43.94 16.60
CA GLN A 339 -8.66 44.98 15.95
C GLN A 339 -9.98 45.20 16.69
N VAL A 340 -10.37 46.48 16.88
CA VAL A 340 -11.72 46.82 17.33
C VAL A 340 -12.69 46.72 16.17
N THR A 341 -13.67 45.86 16.33
CA THR A 341 -14.73 45.60 15.37
C THR A 341 -16.10 45.94 15.98
N GLY A 342 -17.15 46.03 15.15
CA GLY A 342 -18.51 46.33 15.58
C GLY A 342 -18.81 47.81 15.62
N ASN A 343 -19.98 48.17 16.11
CA ASN A 343 -20.42 49.57 16.27
C ASN A 343 -20.13 50.06 17.71
N PRO A 344 -20.18 51.39 17.96
CA PRO A 344 -19.81 51.97 19.27
C PRO A 344 -20.57 51.39 20.51
N ASN A 345 -21.75 50.81 20.28
CA ASN A 345 -22.54 50.20 21.39
C ASN A 345 -22.30 48.68 21.55
N ASN A 346 -21.54 48.05 20.64
CA ASN A 346 -21.26 46.64 20.66
C ASN A 346 -19.89 46.39 20.01
N GLN A 347 -18.86 46.98 20.62
CA GLN A 347 -17.47 46.76 20.19
C GLN A 347 -16.91 45.45 20.69
N HIS A 348 -16.14 44.80 19.83
CA HIS A 348 -15.38 43.58 20.16
C HIS A 348 -13.90 43.79 19.85
N TRP A 349 -13.06 43.20 20.66
CA TRP A 349 -11.66 42.95 20.32
C TRP A 349 -11.54 41.64 19.58
N GLN A 350 -11.17 41.74 18.30
CA GLN A 350 -10.91 40.58 17.46
C GLN A 350 -9.42 40.37 17.32
N THR A 351 -8.91 39.20 17.76
CA THR A 351 -7.55 38.78 17.49
C THR A 351 -7.57 37.98 16.21
N THR A 352 -6.93 38.53 15.18
CA THR A 352 -6.92 37.99 13.81
C THR A 352 -5.50 37.55 13.44
N LEU A 353 -5.40 36.36 12.82
CA LEU A 353 -4.18 35.83 12.26
C LEU A 353 -4.37 35.66 10.75
N GLU A 354 -3.54 36.35 9.98
CA GLU A 354 -3.48 36.24 8.52
C GLU A 354 -2.21 35.50 8.07
N PHE A 355 -2.33 34.70 7.01
CA PHE A 355 -1.20 34.07 6.35
C PHE A 355 -1.17 34.42 4.87
N THR A 356 0.05 34.64 4.36
CA THR A 356 0.30 34.86 2.93
C THR A 356 1.63 34.23 2.49
N ARG A 357 1.74 33.93 1.18
CA ARG A 357 2.98 33.52 0.52
C ARG A 357 3.36 34.42 -0.65
N ASP A 358 2.52 35.41 -0.94
CA ASP A 358 2.59 36.26 -2.13
C ASP A 358 2.35 37.75 -1.78
N ASP A 359 2.94 38.18 -0.67
CA ASP A 359 2.93 39.60 -0.24
C ASP A 359 1.51 40.16 -0.09
N PHE A 360 0.59 39.39 0.49
CA PHE A 360 -0.82 39.68 0.72
C PHE A 360 -1.70 39.78 -0.54
N ALA A 361 -1.24 39.27 -1.71
CA ALA A 361 -2.10 39.14 -2.87
C ALA A 361 -3.19 38.08 -2.62
N THR A 362 -2.84 37.00 -1.90
CA THR A 362 -3.80 36.04 -1.33
C THR A 362 -3.61 35.92 0.19
N ILE A 363 -4.71 35.84 0.92
CA ILE A 363 -4.72 35.84 2.38
C ILE A 363 -5.59 34.66 2.89
N THR A 364 -5.03 33.87 3.79
CA THR A 364 -5.82 32.95 4.62
C THR A 364 -6.01 33.58 6.00
N THR A 365 -7.24 33.73 6.46
CA THR A 365 -7.57 34.46 7.69
C THR A 365 -8.19 33.53 8.73
N TYR A 366 -7.74 33.61 9.96
CA TYR A 366 -8.30 32.94 11.13
C TYR A 366 -8.60 33.95 12.22
N ILE A 367 -9.78 33.83 12.83
CA ILE A 367 -10.16 34.61 14.01
C ILE A 367 -9.86 33.77 15.25
N LEU A 368 -8.81 34.12 16.01
CA LEU A 368 -8.39 33.38 17.19
C LEU A 368 -9.31 33.67 18.38
N ALA A 369 -9.70 34.95 18.54
CA ALA A 369 -10.66 35.40 19.54
C ALA A 369 -11.51 36.58 19.04
N ASN A 370 -12.74 36.70 19.54
CA ASN A 370 -13.63 37.83 19.26
C ASN A 370 -14.44 38.12 20.53
N THR A 371 -13.85 38.92 21.44
CA THR A 371 -14.35 39.12 22.79
C THR A 371 -14.93 40.53 22.97
N PRO A 372 -15.98 40.72 23.80
CA PRO A 372 -16.52 42.05 24.08
C PRO A 372 -15.48 43.05 24.63
N ALA A 373 -15.34 44.19 23.99
CA ALA A 373 -14.35 45.20 24.34
C ALA A 373 -14.61 45.95 25.67
N ALA A 374 -15.81 45.89 26.21
CA ALA A 374 -16.16 46.53 27.45
C ALA A 374 -16.15 45.61 28.68
N THR A 375 -15.57 44.43 28.55
CA THR A 375 -15.56 43.38 29.60
C THR A 375 -14.17 42.85 29.84
N PRO A 376 -13.59 42.96 31.07
CA PRO A 376 -14.11 43.79 32.20
C PRO A 376 -14.12 45.27 31.86
N ALA A 377 -14.95 46.02 32.58
CA ALA A 377 -14.83 47.47 32.52
C ALA A 377 -13.45 47.85 33.01
N PHE A 378 -12.70 48.65 32.23
CA PHE A 378 -11.33 48.95 32.46
C PHE A 378 -11.05 49.64 33.80
N SER A 379 -10.05 49.15 34.50
CA SER A 379 -9.50 49.79 35.72
C SER A 379 -7.96 49.93 35.72
N GLY A 380 -7.29 49.51 34.65
CA GLY A 380 -5.84 49.51 34.53
C GLY A 380 -5.35 49.88 33.13
N ASN A 381 -4.09 50.25 33.02
CA ASN A 381 -3.44 50.65 31.79
C ASN A 381 -2.10 49.92 31.66
N PRO A 382 -1.87 49.10 30.63
CA PRO A 382 -2.72 48.87 29.42
C PRO A 382 -3.83 47.84 29.65
N TYR A 383 -4.86 47.84 28.80
CA TYR A 383 -5.99 46.89 28.87
C TYR A 383 -5.64 45.51 28.32
N LEU A 384 -5.16 45.41 27.05
CA LEU A 384 -4.68 44.17 26.44
C LEU A 384 -3.15 44.03 26.52
N GLY A 385 -2.43 45.03 26.99
CA GLY A 385 -0.97 45.11 26.88
C GLY A 385 -0.51 45.86 25.66
N ASP A 386 0.74 46.27 25.67
CA ASP A 386 1.35 47.09 24.62
C ASP A 386 1.89 46.24 23.45
N TYR A 387 1.86 44.91 23.56
CA TYR A 387 2.35 43.99 22.56
C TYR A 387 1.78 42.61 22.74
N LEU A 388 1.85 41.82 21.69
CA LEU A 388 1.74 40.35 21.69
C LEU A 388 2.97 39.77 21.00
N SER A 389 3.15 38.46 21.04
CA SER A 389 4.29 37.83 20.36
C SER A 389 3.86 36.64 19.50
N MET A 390 4.62 36.44 18.40
CA MET A 390 4.48 35.30 17.53
C MET A 390 5.85 34.88 17.00
N MET A 391 6.06 33.58 16.85
CA MET A 391 7.24 33.00 16.23
C MET A 391 6.87 31.83 15.36
N ALA A 392 7.74 31.45 14.43
CA ALA A 392 7.64 30.23 13.66
C ALA A 392 8.76 29.27 14.06
N VAL A 393 8.45 27.97 14.07
CA VAL A 393 9.43 26.88 14.22
C VAL A 393 9.05 25.81 13.20
N GLY A 394 9.95 25.52 12.27
CA GLY A 394 9.62 24.72 11.10
C GLY A 394 8.50 25.37 10.28
N GLN A 395 7.46 24.63 10.00
CA GLN A 395 6.26 25.14 9.29
C GLN A 395 5.11 25.54 10.25
N SER A 396 5.36 25.53 11.54
CA SER A 396 4.34 25.80 12.56
C SER A 396 4.51 27.19 13.13
N PHE A 397 3.38 27.85 13.43
CA PHE A 397 3.34 29.15 14.08
C PHE A 397 2.85 29.02 15.51
N PHE A 398 3.47 29.77 16.39
CA PHE A 398 3.16 29.84 17.81
C PHE A 398 3.09 31.29 18.22
N GLY A 399 2.12 31.61 19.03
CA GLY A 399 2.03 32.97 19.56
C GLY A 399 1.18 33.06 20.81
N ILE A 400 1.19 34.22 21.42
CA ILE A 400 0.43 34.51 22.61
C ILE A 400 -0.23 35.87 22.45
N PHE A 401 -1.47 35.97 22.87
CA PHE A 401 -2.24 37.19 22.92
C PHE A 401 -3.03 37.24 24.22
N THR A 402 -3.50 38.41 24.57
CA THR A 402 -4.37 38.62 25.73
C THR A 402 -5.79 38.94 25.30
N ALA A 403 -6.75 38.45 26.03
CA ALA A 403 -8.17 38.67 25.77
C ALA A 403 -9.01 38.53 27.03
N ASN A 404 -10.22 39.04 26.98
CA ASN A 404 -11.23 38.76 27.95
C ASN A 404 -11.44 37.25 28.12
N ASN A 405 -11.38 36.78 29.37
CA ASN A 405 -11.39 35.36 29.72
C ASN A 405 -12.81 34.79 29.96
N THR A 406 -13.87 35.45 29.49
CA THR A 406 -15.23 34.87 29.58
C THR A 406 -15.24 33.50 28.87
N PRO A 407 -15.66 32.42 29.58
CA PRO A 407 -15.67 31.10 29.01
C PRO A 407 -16.90 30.90 28.09
N ASP A 408 -16.91 31.61 26.99
CA ASP A 408 -17.90 31.53 25.94
C ASP A 408 -17.26 30.99 24.64
N LYS A 409 -17.70 29.83 24.18
CA LYS A 409 -17.19 29.24 22.93
C LYS A 409 -17.43 30.13 21.71
N ALA A 410 -18.45 30.97 21.73
CA ALA A 410 -18.72 31.90 20.64
C ALA A 410 -17.60 32.97 20.48
N ASN A 411 -16.85 33.23 21.54
CA ASN A 411 -15.71 34.16 21.51
C ASN A 411 -14.48 33.57 20.83
N PHE A 412 -14.44 32.25 20.59
CA PHE A 412 -13.29 31.53 20.05
C PHE A 412 -13.73 30.61 18.93
N PRO A 413 -13.86 31.13 17.70
CA PRO A 413 -14.43 30.38 16.56
C PRO A 413 -13.68 29.08 16.20
N ASN A 414 -12.35 29.01 16.48
CA ASN A 414 -11.52 27.82 16.27
C ASN A 414 -11.42 26.91 17.49
N GLY A 415 -12.29 27.14 18.53
CA GLY A 415 -12.25 26.46 19.80
C GLY A 415 -11.25 27.05 20.78
N VAL A 416 -11.39 26.68 22.06
CA VAL A 416 -10.50 27.11 23.14
C VAL A 416 -10.46 26.05 24.24
N ILE A 417 -9.27 25.87 24.82
CA ILE A 417 -9.02 25.03 25.98
C ILE A 417 -8.78 25.93 27.18
N TYR A 418 -9.50 25.71 28.27
CA TYR A 418 -9.28 26.37 29.54
C TYR A 418 -8.72 25.37 30.53
N GLN A 419 -7.59 25.69 31.14
CA GLN A 419 -7.03 24.90 32.24
C GLN A 419 -7.62 25.32 33.59
N ARG A 420 -7.90 26.62 33.75
CA ARG A 420 -8.62 27.09 34.93
C ARG A 420 -10.05 26.60 34.94
N ASN A 421 -10.67 26.54 36.15
CA ASN A 421 -12.04 26.11 36.31
C ASN A 421 -13.00 27.07 35.59
N ALA A 422 -13.76 26.54 34.62
CA ALA A 422 -14.69 27.33 33.81
C ALA A 422 -15.96 26.54 33.50
N ASN A 423 -17.08 27.20 33.55
CA ASN A 423 -18.40 26.68 33.18
C ASN A 423 -18.84 27.34 31.87
N PHE A 424 -18.69 26.65 30.72
CA PHE A 424 -19.07 27.16 29.41
C PHE A 424 -20.60 27.30 29.23
N ALA A 425 -21.43 26.53 29.98
CA ALA A 425 -22.88 26.63 29.89
C ALA A 425 -23.40 27.90 30.53
N THR A 426 -22.82 28.29 31.67
CA THR A 426 -23.19 29.51 32.39
C THR A 426 -22.28 30.70 32.06
N LYS A 427 -21.22 30.46 31.23
CA LYS A 427 -20.21 31.46 30.90
C LYS A 427 -19.54 32.10 32.12
N THR A 428 -19.21 31.27 33.12
CA THR A 428 -18.72 31.69 34.42
C THR A 428 -17.38 31.06 34.75
N LEU A 429 -16.40 31.87 35.14
CA LEU A 429 -15.16 31.37 35.77
C LEU A 429 -15.43 30.92 37.18
N LEU A 430 -14.73 29.89 37.62
CA LEU A 430 -14.89 29.31 38.94
C LEU A 430 -13.56 29.29 39.69
N ALA A 431 -13.61 29.51 40.98
CA ALA A 431 -12.44 29.41 41.87
C ALA A 431 -11.92 27.96 41.98
N ASN A 432 -10.81 27.77 42.69
CA ASN A 432 -10.17 26.47 42.88
C ASN A 432 -11.09 25.37 43.45
N ASN A 433 -12.16 25.77 44.16
CA ASN A 433 -13.18 24.86 44.67
C ASN A 433 -14.20 24.41 43.60
N ASN A 434 -14.06 24.91 42.36
CA ASN A 434 -14.95 24.64 41.23
C ASN A 434 -16.43 24.97 41.45
N ILE A 435 -16.70 25.89 42.36
CA ILE A 435 -18.07 26.28 42.76
C ILE A 435 -18.23 27.79 42.77
N THR A 436 -17.30 28.50 43.42
CA THR A 436 -17.39 29.95 43.64
C THR A 436 -17.10 30.73 42.38
N PRO A 437 -18.01 31.59 41.90
CA PRO A 437 -17.72 32.44 40.74
C PRO A 437 -16.53 33.37 40.96
N VAL A 438 -15.74 33.55 39.90
CA VAL A 438 -14.62 34.50 39.86
C VAL A 438 -14.92 35.60 38.84
N PRO A 439 -14.59 36.87 39.13
CA PRO A 439 -14.73 37.96 38.17
C PRO A 439 -13.99 37.68 36.86
N ILE A 440 -14.54 38.18 35.77
CA ILE A 440 -13.87 38.17 34.44
C ILE A 440 -12.67 39.14 34.48
N SER A 441 -11.54 38.72 33.89
CA SER A 441 -10.31 39.50 33.77
C SER A 441 -9.76 39.41 32.33
N ILE A 442 -8.57 39.91 32.12
CA ILE A 442 -7.78 39.70 30.89
C ILE A 442 -6.77 38.60 31.18
N ASP A 443 -6.85 37.51 30.41
CA ASP A 443 -5.91 36.42 30.54
C ASP A 443 -5.05 36.29 29.25
N PRO A 444 -3.87 35.67 29.37
CA PRO A 444 -3.05 35.27 28.22
C PRO A 444 -3.53 33.98 27.60
N PHE A 445 -3.59 33.96 26.28
CA PHE A 445 -3.99 32.81 25.45
C PHE A 445 -2.86 32.48 24.49
N VAL A 446 -2.32 31.27 24.58
CA VAL A 446 -1.36 30.75 23.59
C VAL A 446 -2.16 30.18 22.43
N PHE A 447 -1.71 30.49 21.22
CA PHE A 447 -2.17 29.80 20.01
C PHE A 447 -1.03 29.04 19.33
N LYS A 448 -1.40 27.93 18.73
CA LYS A 448 -0.54 27.09 17.90
C LYS A 448 -1.25 26.82 16.60
N VAL A 449 -0.55 27.04 15.48
CA VAL A 449 -1.03 26.69 14.15
C VAL A 449 -0.03 25.74 13.53
N VAL A 450 -0.46 24.52 13.26
CA VAL A 450 0.36 23.52 12.60
C VAL A 450 -0.24 23.20 11.24
N PRO A 451 0.57 22.95 10.21
CA PRO A 451 0.04 22.45 8.94
C PRO A 451 -0.77 21.18 9.18
N GLY A 452 -1.97 21.15 8.68
CA GLY A 452 -2.76 19.93 8.71
C GLY A 452 -2.10 18.89 7.82
N MET A 453 -1.74 17.73 8.37
CA MET A 453 -1.10 16.65 7.65
C MET A 453 -2.08 15.50 7.43
N GLY A 454 -2.17 15.02 6.19
CA GLY A 454 -2.80 13.74 5.91
C GLY A 454 -1.94 12.62 6.49
N ARG A 455 -2.57 11.61 7.07
CA ARG A 455 -1.91 10.39 7.52
C ARG A 455 -2.61 9.19 6.90
N LEU A 456 -1.86 8.40 6.17
CA LEU A 456 -2.38 7.25 5.47
C LEU A 456 -2.45 6.05 6.40
N VAL A 457 -3.64 5.46 6.53
CA VAL A 457 -3.89 4.19 7.23
C VAL A 457 -4.52 3.25 6.22
N THR A 458 -4.05 2.02 6.14
CA THR A 458 -4.54 1.03 5.19
C THR A 458 -4.97 -0.25 5.87
N ALA A 459 -6.02 -0.87 5.34
CA ALA A 459 -6.42 -2.23 5.65
C ALA A 459 -6.80 -2.94 4.34
N ILE A 460 -6.46 -4.20 4.19
CA ILE A 460 -6.89 -5.02 3.05
C ILE A 460 -7.54 -6.30 3.59
N ALA A 461 -8.59 -6.78 2.90
CA ALA A 461 -9.26 -8.02 3.26
C ALA A 461 -8.26 -9.20 3.28
N ASP A 462 -8.49 -10.16 4.15
CA ASP A 462 -7.71 -11.39 4.31
C ASP A 462 -6.18 -11.18 4.36
N ASP A 463 -5.75 -10.04 4.96
CA ASP A 463 -4.33 -9.63 5.03
C ASP A 463 -3.64 -9.62 3.65
N GLY A 464 -4.41 -9.36 2.58
CA GLY A 464 -3.94 -9.32 1.19
C GLY A 464 -3.69 -10.70 0.57
N ASN A 465 -4.28 -11.76 1.12
CA ASN A 465 -4.21 -13.10 0.57
C ASN A 465 -5.45 -13.43 -0.28
N PHE A 466 -5.32 -13.33 -1.57
CA PHE A 466 -6.38 -13.60 -2.56
C PHE A 466 -6.74 -15.08 -2.73
N GLY A 467 -6.14 -15.97 -1.94
CA GLY A 467 -6.43 -17.40 -2.00
C GLY A 467 -5.97 -18.06 -3.29
N ARG A 468 -6.77 -19.04 -3.78
CA ARG A 468 -6.50 -19.81 -5.00
C ARG A 468 -7.39 -19.35 -6.14
N VAL A 469 -6.80 -18.89 -7.23
CA VAL A 469 -7.50 -18.40 -8.43
C VAL A 469 -7.01 -19.15 -9.65
N CYS A 470 -7.94 -19.64 -10.46
CA CYS A 470 -7.62 -20.33 -11.70
C CYS A 470 -7.09 -19.34 -12.75
N ILE A 471 -6.12 -19.78 -13.56
CA ILE A 471 -5.65 -19.00 -14.70
C ILE A 471 -6.84 -18.71 -15.63
N GLY A 472 -6.98 -17.43 -16.05
CA GLY A 472 -8.11 -16.96 -16.83
C GLY A 472 -9.32 -16.51 -16.02
N SER A 473 -9.27 -16.65 -14.69
CA SER A 473 -10.25 -16.11 -13.74
C SER A 473 -9.60 -15.00 -12.90
N PHE A 474 -10.42 -14.33 -12.08
CA PHE A 474 -9.94 -13.31 -11.15
C PHE A 474 -10.73 -13.33 -9.84
N VAL A 475 -10.18 -12.72 -8.83
CA VAL A 475 -10.84 -12.34 -7.58
C VAL A 475 -10.44 -10.94 -7.21
N ASP A 476 -11.34 -10.17 -6.61
CA ASP A 476 -11.13 -8.82 -6.13
C ASP A 476 -11.16 -8.81 -4.60
N GLU A 477 -10.20 -8.12 -3.97
CA GLU A 477 -10.15 -7.81 -2.55
C GLU A 477 -10.15 -6.31 -2.34
N GLU A 478 -10.86 -5.84 -1.32
CA GLU A 478 -10.99 -4.42 -1.03
C GLU A 478 -9.82 -3.92 -0.17
N LEU A 479 -9.10 -2.95 -0.71
CA LEU A 479 -8.11 -2.16 0.00
C LEU A 479 -8.80 -0.88 0.50
N THR A 480 -8.98 -0.79 1.82
CA THR A 480 -9.45 0.43 2.47
C THR A 480 -8.27 1.37 2.72
N ILE A 481 -8.43 2.63 2.38
CA ILE A 481 -7.46 3.70 2.60
C ILE A 481 -8.15 4.80 3.38
N ASP A 482 -7.73 5.01 4.63
CA ASP A 482 -8.26 6.01 5.56
C ASP A 482 -7.30 7.18 5.71
N ASN A 483 -7.84 8.36 5.92
CA ASN A 483 -7.08 9.51 6.44
C ASN A 483 -7.18 9.58 7.96
N GLY A 484 -6.23 8.95 8.66
CA GLY A 484 -6.06 9.03 10.12
C GLY A 484 -5.31 10.28 10.59
N GLY A 485 -5.07 11.26 9.72
CA GLY A 485 -4.36 12.50 10.02
C GLY A 485 -5.28 13.60 10.55
N ASN A 486 -4.70 14.77 10.76
CA ASN A 486 -5.39 15.99 11.17
C ASN A 486 -5.54 17.02 10.04
N GLY A 487 -5.17 16.66 8.83
CA GLY A 487 -5.30 17.46 7.62
C GLY A 487 -5.70 16.61 6.42
N GLN A 488 -5.88 17.25 5.27
CA GLN A 488 -6.26 16.55 4.04
C GLN A 488 -5.17 15.59 3.56
N LEU A 489 -5.53 14.33 3.35
CA LEU A 489 -4.68 13.36 2.67
C LEU A 489 -4.89 13.47 1.16
N SER A 490 -3.80 13.66 0.43
CA SER A 490 -3.78 13.70 -1.03
C SER A 490 -3.00 12.49 -1.56
N ILE A 491 -3.70 11.55 -2.16
CA ILE A 491 -3.11 10.36 -2.78
C ILE A 491 -2.77 10.71 -4.23
N SER A 492 -1.51 10.69 -4.58
CA SER A 492 -1.02 11.07 -5.90
C SER A 492 -0.96 9.90 -6.87
N ASN A 493 -0.82 8.67 -6.37
CA ASN A 493 -0.79 7.45 -7.18
C ASN A 493 -0.96 6.20 -6.31
N ILE A 494 -1.50 5.12 -6.92
CA ILE A 494 -1.50 3.77 -6.36
C ILE A 494 -0.93 2.85 -7.45
N ALA A 495 0.12 2.10 -7.14
CA ALA A 495 0.82 1.27 -8.11
C ALA A 495 1.03 -0.16 -7.60
N SER A 496 0.99 -1.13 -8.50
CA SER A 496 1.33 -2.52 -8.21
C SER A 496 2.71 -2.87 -8.75
N SER A 497 3.47 -3.63 -8.00
CA SER A 497 4.77 -4.18 -8.41
C SER A 497 4.66 -5.44 -9.27
N SER A 498 3.47 -6.00 -9.44
CA SER A 498 3.24 -7.29 -10.13
C SER A 498 2.09 -7.18 -11.13
N PRO A 499 2.24 -7.68 -12.35
CA PRO A 499 1.18 -7.68 -13.37
C PRO A 499 0.03 -8.64 -13.03
N ASP A 500 0.20 -9.53 -12.05
CA ASP A 500 -0.87 -10.44 -11.60
C ASP A 500 -1.83 -9.76 -10.62
N PHE A 501 -1.45 -8.59 -10.02
CA PHE A 501 -2.28 -7.80 -9.12
C PHE A 501 -2.56 -6.43 -9.74
N LEU A 502 -3.79 -6.14 -10.07
CA LEU A 502 -4.17 -4.93 -10.80
C LEU A 502 -4.84 -3.90 -9.90
N VAL A 503 -4.41 -2.67 -10.02
CA VAL A 503 -5.09 -1.49 -9.47
C VAL A 503 -6.07 -0.96 -10.53
N PRO A 504 -7.30 -0.54 -10.16
CA PRO A 504 -8.28 -0.03 -11.12
C PRO A 504 -7.75 1.18 -11.91
N SER A 505 -7.82 1.12 -13.24
CA SER A 505 -7.40 2.22 -14.12
C SER A 505 -8.36 3.41 -14.17
N VAL A 506 -9.52 3.30 -13.52
CA VAL A 506 -10.54 4.36 -13.49
C VAL A 506 -10.31 5.40 -12.38
N LEU A 507 -9.29 5.21 -11.53
CA LEU A 507 -8.95 6.14 -10.46
C LEU A 507 -8.40 7.45 -11.06
N SER A 508 -8.98 8.57 -10.62
CA SER A 508 -8.52 9.92 -11.00
C SER A 508 -7.67 10.50 -9.87
N TYR A 509 -6.43 10.83 -10.17
CA TYR A 509 -5.51 11.42 -9.19
C TYR A 509 -5.38 12.93 -9.36
N PRO A 510 -5.14 13.73 -8.28
CA PRO A 510 -5.05 13.25 -6.91
C PRO A 510 -6.42 12.89 -6.30
N ILE A 511 -6.45 11.84 -5.45
CA ILE A 511 -7.61 11.54 -4.61
C ILE A 511 -7.45 12.32 -3.32
N LEU A 512 -8.47 13.08 -2.93
CA LEU A 512 -8.45 13.95 -1.75
C LEU A 512 -9.39 13.38 -0.69
N LEU A 513 -8.85 13.07 0.48
CA LEU A 513 -9.59 12.59 1.64
C LEU A 513 -9.52 13.63 2.75
N GLY A 514 -10.67 14.11 3.23
CA GLY A 514 -10.78 14.91 4.46
C GLY A 514 -10.37 14.11 5.70
N VAL A 515 -10.31 14.76 6.83
CA VAL A 515 -9.97 14.10 8.11
C VAL A 515 -11.05 13.08 8.47
N GLY A 516 -10.64 11.83 8.66
CA GLY A 516 -11.54 10.71 8.96
C GLY A 516 -12.30 10.14 7.76
N ASP A 517 -12.07 10.66 6.53
CA ASP A 517 -12.63 10.07 5.33
C ASP A 517 -11.84 8.83 4.90
N ALA A 518 -12.54 7.89 4.26
CA ALA A 518 -11.98 6.67 3.71
C ALA A 518 -12.45 6.42 2.29
N ILE A 519 -11.67 5.65 1.53
CA ILE A 519 -12.06 5.07 0.24
C ILE A 519 -11.76 3.58 0.20
N GLU A 520 -12.50 2.84 -0.61
CA GLU A 520 -12.27 1.45 -0.93
C GLU A 520 -11.78 1.33 -2.37
N VAL A 521 -10.71 0.57 -2.56
CA VAL A 521 -10.08 0.32 -3.86
C VAL A 521 -10.02 -1.19 -4.07
N ALA A 522 -10.79 -1.69 -5.03
CA ALA A 522 -10.78 -3.11 -5.37
C ALA A 522 -9.48 -3.48 -6.08
N ILE A 523 -8.63 -4.25 -5.42
CA ILE A 523 -7.42 -4.82 -6.01
C ILE A 523 -7.78 -6.16 -6.64
N ARG A 524 -7.44 -6.36 -7.90
CA ARG A 524 -7.76 -7.57 -8.66
C ARG A 524 -6.56 -8.49 -8.78
N PHE A 525 -6.70 -9.73 -8.32
CA PHE A 525 -5.77 -10.80 -8.61
C PHE A 525 -6.22 -11.59 -9.84
N THR A 526 -5.43 -11.55 -10.92
CA THR A 526 -5.68 -12.26 -12.18
C THR A 526 -4.39 -12.93 -12.65
N PRO A 527 -4.12 -14.17 -12.20
CA PRO A 527 -2.85 -14.82 -12.47
C PRO A 527 -2.72 -15.27 -13.93
N HIS A 528 -1.54 -15.08 -14.52
CA HIS A 528 -1.23 -15.44 -15.91
C HIS A 528 -0.39 -16.72 -16.03
N THR A 529 0.34 -17.11 -15.00
CA THR A 529 1.20 -18.29 -14.97
C THR A 529 1.01 -19.08 -13.67
N PRO A 530 1.18 -20.42 -13.67
CA PRO A 530 0.95 -21.25 -12.49
C PRO A 530 1.86 -20.93 -11.32
N GLY A 531 1.41 -21.28 -10.10
CA GLY A 531 2.21 -21.23 -8.87
C GLY A 531 1.92 -20.03 -7.97
N PRO A 532 2.67 -19.89 -6.88
CA PRO A 532 2.50 -18.80 -5.94
C PRO A 532 2.83 -17.45 -6.58
N LYS A 533 2.05 -16.44 -6.24
CA LYS A 533 2.19 -15.07 -6.69
C LYS A 533 2.30 -14.15 -5.50
N SER A 534 3.10 -13.13 -5.62
CA SER A 534 3.21 -12.06 -4.62
C SER A 534 3.48 -10.73 -5.30
N GLY A 535 3.11 -9.66 -4.62
CA GLY A 535 3.31 -8.29 -5.07
C GLY A 535 3.21 -7.31 -3.92
N THR A 536 3.41 -6.06 -4.23
CA THR A 536 3.24 -4.94 -3.31
C THR A 536 2.40 -3.88 -4.00
N ILE A 537 1.35 -3.44 -3.32
CA ILE A 537 0.59 -2.25 -3.71
C ILE A 537 1.21 -1.08 -2.98
N THR A 538 1.77 -0.13 -3.70
CA THR A 538 2.39 1.08 -3.15
C THR A 538 1.48 2.27 -3.35
N ILE A 539 1.17 2.98 -2.25
CA ILE A 539 0.32 4.16 -2.25
C ILE A 539 1.22 5.38 -2.01
N PHE A 540 1.23 6.30 -2.96
CA PHE A 540 1.98 7.56 -2.89
C PHE A 540 1.04 8.68 -2.46
N SER A 541 1.41 9.42 -1.42
CA SER A 541 0.59 10.49 -0.86
C SER A 541 1.44 11.59 -0.26
N ASN A 542 0.77 12.63 0.29
CA ASN A 542 1.42 13.68 1.09
C ASN A 542 1.61 13.29 2.57
N ASP A 543 1.47 12.01 2.93
CA ASP A 543 1.83 11.52 4.27
C ASP A 543 3.34 11.70 4.48
N PRO A 544 3.78 12.39 5.55
CA PRO A 544 5.20 12.55 5.87
C PRO A 544 5.96 11.26 6.12
N ALA A 545 5.27 10.17 6.47
CA ALA A 545 5.87 8.84 6.64
C ALA A 545 6.34 8.23 5.32
N GLY A 546 6.01 8.85 4.18
CA GLY A 546 6.38 8.41 2.84
C GLY A 546 5.39 7.40 2.23
N PRO A 547 5.78 6.72 1.14
CA PRO A 547 4.91 5.76 0.48
C PRO A 547 4.55 4.58 1.38
N HIS A 548 3.27 4.20 1.39
CA HIS A 548 2.77 3.04 2.10
C HIS A 548 2.76 1.81 1.21
N ASN A 549 3.23 0.68 1.74
CA ASN A 549 3.32 -0.58 1.04
C ASN A 549 2.38 -1.62 1.67
N VAL A 550 1.49 -2.17 0.86
CA VAL A 550 0.58 -3.25 1.23
C VAL A 550 1.02 -4.51 0.50
N ALA A 551 1.39 -5.54 1.24
CA ALA A 551 1.78 -6.82 0.67
C ALA A 551 0.53 -7.57 0.17
N VAL A 552 0.63 -8.20 -1.02
CA VAL A 552 -0.43 -9.02 -1.60
C VAL A 552 0.14 -10.36 -2.05
N SER A 553 -0.67 -11.41 -1.94
CA SER A 553 -0.28 -12.77 -2.30
C SER A 553 -1.47 -13.57 -2.81
N GLY A 554 -1.20 -14.61 -3.60
CA GLY A 554 -2.21 -15.51 -4.11
C GLY A 554 -1.59 -16.75 -4.74
N MET A 555 -2.41 -17.73 -5.03
CA MET A 555 -1.99 -18.97 -5.69
C MET A 555 -2.69 -19.10 -7.05
N ALA A 556 -1.92 -19.08 -8.12
CA ALA A 556 -2.42 -19.42 -9.44
C ALA A 556 -2.63 -20.94 -9.53
N ALA A 557 -3.86 -21.36 -9.41
CA ALA A 557 -4.25 -22.74 -9.45
C ALA A 557 -4.41 -23.22 -10.89
N THR A 558 -4.21 -24.53 -11.08
CA THR A 558 -4.36 -25.19 -12.39
C THR A 558 -5.17 -26.47 -12.27
N PRO A 559 -5.83 -26.91 -13.33
CA PRO A 559 -6.34 -28.27 -13.42
C PRO A 559 -5.19 -29.26 -13.42
N ARG A 560 -5.46 -30.52 -13.09
CA ARG A 560 -4.50 -31.63 -13.12
C ARG A 560 -5.17 -32.91 -13.55
N LEU A 561 -4.90 -33.33 -14.76
CA LEU A 561 -5.37 -34.59 -15.27
C LEU A 561 -4.55 -35.79 -14.75
N SER A 562 -5.24 -36.81 -14.28
CA SER A 562 -4.66 -38.13 -14.08
C SER A 562 -5.51 -39.18 -14.82
N LEU A 563 -4.86 -40.14 -15.44
CA LEU A 563 -5.51 -41.19 -16.21
C LEU A 563 -5.44 -42.54 -15.46
N ALA A 564 -6.54 -43.27 -15.47
CA ALA A 564 -6.59 -44.65 -15.03
C ALA A 564 -7.41 -45.44 -16.03
N ILE A 565 -7.07 -46.69 -16.29
CA ILE A 565 -7.86 -47.61 -17.12
C ILE A 565 -8.01 -48.93 -16.38
N ALA A 566 -9.17 -49.53 -16.52
CA ALA A 566 -9.43 -50.84 -15.93
C ALA A 566 -8.45 -51.90 -16.43
N ASN A 567 -8.20 -52.92 -15.62
CA ASN A 567 -7.26 -54.02 -15.90
C ASN A 567 -5.87 -53.59 -16.40
N THR A 568 -5.41 -52.39 -15.92
CA THR A 568 -4.12 -51.79 -16.33
C THR A 568 -3.97 -51.64 -17.86
N GLY A 569 -5.10 -51.49 -18.56
CA GLY A 569 -5.15 -51.32 -20.02
C GLY A 569 -5.12 -52.65 -20.82
N SER A 570 -5.22 -53.78 -20.17
CA SER A 570 -5.29 -55.10 -20.84
C SER A 570 -6.71 -55.48 -21.15
N PHE A 571 -7.07 -55.59 -22.42
CA PHE A 571 -8.37 -56.04 -22.92
C PHE A 571 -8.50 -57.57 -22.97
N GLY A 572 -7.42 -58.31 -22.61
CA GLY A 572 -7.39 -59.75 -22.68
C GLY A 572 -7.46 -60.28 -24.09
N LYS A 573 -8.10 -61.45 -24.25
CA LYS A 573 -8.28 -62.16 -25.54
C LYS A 573 -9.61 -61.84 -26.17
N VAL A 574 -9.59 -61.28 -27.39
CA VAL A 574 -10.78 -60.89 -28.15
C VAL A 574 -10.66 -61.42 -29.57
N CYS A 575 -11.60 -62.25 -30.02
CA CYS A 575 -11.59 -62.80 -31.36
C CYS A 575 -11.86 -61.73 -32.42
N VAL A 576 -11.22 -61.84 -33.58
CA VAL A 576 -11.50 -60.98 -34.73
C VAL A 576 -13.01 -60.92 -35.03
N GLY A 577 -13.52 -59.66 -35.21
CA GLY A 577 -14.95 -59.41 -35.41
C GLY A 577 -15.78 -59.36 -34.12
N ARG A 578 -15.16 -59.49 -32.98
CA ARG A 578 -15.74 -59.21 -31.64
C ARG A 578 -15.08 -57.99 -31.03
N PHE A 579 -15.55 -57.50 -29.91
CA PHE A 579 -14.99 -56.39 -29.17
C PHE A 579 -15.05 -56.60 -27.65
N ALA A 580 -14.19 -55.91 -26.95
CA ALA A 580 -14.25 -55.70 -25.50
C ALA A 580 -14.08 -54.24 -25.20
N ASP A 581 -14.73 -53.75 -24.14
CA ASP A 581 -14.69 -52.37 -23.68
C ASP A 581 -14.06 -52.31 -22.28
N GLU A 582 -13.11 -51.41 -22.09
CA GLU A 582 -12.53 -51.07 -20.78
C GLU A 582 -12.71 -49.59 -20.48
N ALA A 583 -12.99 -49.25 -19.21
CA ALA A 583 -13.26 -47.90 -18.80
C ALA A 583 -11.94 -47.11 -18.61
N LEU A 584 -11.75 -46.08 -19.43
CA LEU A 584 -10.74 -45.02 -19.18
C LEU A 584 -11.35 -43.98 -18.28
N VAL A 585 -10.73 -43.75 -17.11
CA VAL A 585 -11.16 -42.75 -16.14
C VAL A 585 -10.23 -41.54 -16.27
N LEU A 586 -10.81 -40.40 -16.57
CA LEU A 586 -10.19 -39.08 -16.57
C LEU A 586 -10.49 -38.43 -15.22
N ASN A 587 -9.50 -38.22 -14.38
CA ASN A 587 -9.71 -37.65 -13.06
C ASN A 587 -9.01 -36.29 -12.97
N ASN A 588 -9.77 -35.23 -12.60
CA ASN A 588 -9.24 -33.93 -12.33
C ASN A 588 -8.83 -33.81 -10.84
N SER A 589 -7.59 -34.11 -10.54
CA SER A 589 -7.02 -33.95 -9.18
C SER A 589 -6.54 -32.52 -8.88
N GLY A 590 -6.78 -31.56 -9.78
CA GLY A 590 -6.45 -30.14 -9.63
C GLY A 590 -7.51 -29.37 -8.84
N ASN A 591 -7.28 -28.07 -8.70
CA ASN A 591 -8.18 -27.15 -7.99
C ASN A 591 -8.98 -26.24 -8.94
N CYS A 592 -8.85 -26.48 -10.25
CA CYS A 592 -9.56 -25.75 -11.28
C CYS A 592 -10.31 -26.71 -12.20
N PRO A 593 -11.39 -26.28 -12.87
CA PRO A 593 -12.03 -27.07 -13.90
C PRO A 593 -11.02 -27.46 -14.99
N LEU A 594 -11.06 -28.70 -15.40
CA LEU A 594 -10.21 -29.29 -16.43
C LEU A 594 -10.98 -29.35 -17.75
N THR A 595 -10.39 -28.84 -18.81
CA THR A 595 -10.93 -28.94 -20.16
C THR A 595 -10.15 -29.98 -20.96
N VAL A 596 -10.79 -31.10 -21.27
CA VAL A 596 -10.23 -32.11 -22.18
C VAL A 596 -10.56 -31.73 -23.62
N LEU A 597 -9.51 -31.50 -24.41
CA LEU A 597 -9.62 -31.00 -25.79
C LEU A 597 -9.76 -32.14 -26.81
N SER A 598 -9.12 -33.27 -26.57
CA SER A 598 -9.19 -34.43 -27.47
C SER A 598 -8.70 -35.71 -26.80
N ILE A 599 -9.18 -36.86 -27.29
CA ILE A 599 -8.67 -38.19 -26.98
C ILE A 599 -8.41 -38.91 -28.29
N ALA A 600 -7.22 -39.41 -28.50
CA ALA A 600 -6.79 -40.08 -29.70
C ALA A 600 -6.14 -41.44 -29.40
N SER A 601 -6.34 -42.39 -30.29
CA SER A 601 -5.67 -43.71 -30.26
C SER A 601 -4.64 -43.82 -31.38
N SER A 602 -3.48 -44.40 -31.06
CA SER A 602 -2.43 -44.67 -32.08
C SER A 602 -2.77 -45.87 -32.99
N SER A 603 -3.86 -46.62 -32.73
CA SER A 603 -4.30 -47.80 -33.49
C SER A 603 -5.79 -47.75 -33.75
N ALA A 604 -6.18 -48.06 -34.96
CA ALA A 604 -7.58 -48.17 -35.37
C ALA A 604 -8.30 -49.38 -34.76
N GLU A 605 -7.59 -50.34 -34.13
CA GLU A 605 -8.16 -51.48 -33.43
C GLU A 605 -8.56 -51.19 -32.00
N PHE A 606 -8.08 -50.00 -31.40
CA PHE A 606 -8.48 -49.46 -30.11
C PHE A 606 -9.25 -48.18 -30.36
N LEU A 607 -10.56 -48.22 -30.21
CA LEU A 607 -11.47 -47.16 -30.64
C LEU A 607 -11.85 -46.28 -29.43
N VAL A 608 -11.76 -44.96 -29.62
CA VAL A 608 -12.37 -43.94 -28.75
C VAL A 608 -13.81 -43.71 -29.25
N PRO A 609 -14.83 -43.61 -28.37
CA PRO A 609 -16.21 -43.40 -28.80
C PRO A 609 -16.39 -42.11 -29.60
N GLN A 610 -16.96 -42.21 -30.79
CA GLN A 610 -17.17 -41.07 -31.71
C GLN A 610 -18.36 -40.17 -31.32
N VAL A 611 -19.17 -40.60 -30.36
CA VAL A 611 -20.35 -39.83 -29.86
C VAL A 611 -20.00 -38.76 -28.85
N ILE A 612 -18.73 -38.65 -28.48
CA ILE A 612 -18.24 -37.68 -27.50
C ILE A 612 -17.90 -36.38 -28.24
N SER A 613 -18.53 -35.27 -27.85
CA SER A 613 -18.18 -33.94 -28.35
C SER A 613 -17.16 -33.28 -27.43
N PHE A 614 -16.07 -32.80 -28.02
CA PHE A 614 -15.08 -32.00 -27.31
C PHE A 614 -15.35 -30.49 -27.51
N PRO A 615 -15.01 -29.63 -26.55
CA PRO A 615 -14.27 -29.94 -25.30
C PRO A 615 -15.16 -30.59 -24.23
N LEU A 616 -14.57 -31.43 -23.36
CA LEU A 616 -15.20 -31.96 -22.16
C LEU A 616 -14.73 -31.18 -20.92
N LEU A 617 -15.67 -30.77 -20.09
CA LEU A 617 -15.35 -30.08 -18.82
C LEU A 617 -15.48 -31.09 -17.67
N ILE A 618 -14.47 -31.11 -16.78
CA ILE A 618 -14.43 -31.92 -15.57
C ILE A 618 -14.13 -30.99 -14.40
N ASP A 619 -15.07 -30.86 -13.48
CA ASP A 619 -14.89 -29.97 -12.33
C ASP A 619 -13.76 -30.45 -11.40
N ALA A 620 -13.25 -29.53 -10.56
CA ALA A 620 -12.18 -29.83 -9.63
C ALA A 620 -12.57 -30.96 -8.67
N GLY A 621 -11.77 -32.02 -8.63
CA GLY A 621 -12.03 -33.21 -7.81
C GLY A 621 -12.97 -34.28 -8.44
N ASP A 622 -13.57 -33.98 -9.58
CA ASP A 622 -14.45 -34.90 -10.29
C ASP A 622 -13.70 -35.80 -11.25
N SER A 623 -14.40 -36.86 -11.70
CA SER A 623 -13.90 -37.83 -12.68
C SER A 623 -14.96 -38.21 -13.72
N LEU A 624 -14.50 -38.50 -14.92
CA LEU A 624 -15.32 -38.95 -16.04
C LEU A 624 -14.79 -40.26 -16.56
N ALA A 625 -15.65 -41.29 -16.64
CA ALA A 625 -15.33 -42.59 -17.23
C ALA A 625 -15.83 -42.68 -18.67
N LEU A 626 -14.94 -43.13 -19.58
CA LEU A 626 -15.23 -43.31 -21.01
C LEU A 626 -14.84 -44.71 -21.45
N PRO A 627 -15.65 -45.43 -22.21
CA PRO A 627 -15.29 -46.78 -22.72
C PRO A 627 -14.26 -46.63 -23.85
N ILE A 628 -13.13 -47.34 -23.76
CA ILE A 628 -12.23 -47.60 -24.87
C ILE A 628 -12.55 -49.00 -25.40
N ARG A 629 -12.73 -49.15 -26.70
CA ARG A 629 -13.10 -50.41 -27.32
C ARG A 629 -11.93 -51.02 -28.05
N PHE A 630 -11.59 -52.27 -27.71
CA PHE A 630 -10.70 -53.12 -28.50
C PHE A 630 -11.50 -53.97 -29.46
N ALA A 631 -11.31 -53.77 -30.76
CA ALA A 631 -11.99 -54.46 -31.84
C ALA A 631 -10.96 -54.93 -32.87
N PRO A 632 -10.32 -56.05 -32.66
CA PRO A 632 -9.24 -56.50 -33.52
C PRO A 632 -9.73 -56.87 -34.94
N THR A 633 -9.01 -56.44 -35.94
CA THR A 633 -9.26 -56.73 -37.37
C THR A 633 -8.34 -57.77 -37.94
N SER A 634 -7.29 -58.12 -37.19
CA SER A 634 -6.31 -59.14 -37.55
C SER A 634 -5.79 -59.89 -36.34
N PHE A 635 -5.29 -61.08 -36.51
CA PHE A 635 -4.80 -61.97 -35.44
C PHE A 635 -3.50 -61.44 -34.79
N GLY A 636 -3.22 -61.91 -33.59
CA GLY A 636 -1.99 -61.61 -32.84
C GLY A 636 -2.11 -60.60 -31.75
N ALA A 637 -0.98 -60.37 -31.09
CA ALA A 637 -0.88 -59.37 -30.03
C ALA A 637 -1.02 -57.94 -30.60
N LYS A 638 -1.76 -57.07 -29.87
CA LYS A 638 -2.08 -55.70 -30.25
C LYS A 638 -1.71 -54.76 -29.12
N ALA A 639 -1.21 -53.61 -29.45
CA ALA A 639 -0.92 -52.59 -28.50
C ALA A 639 -1.16 -51.19 -29.13
N ALA A 640 -1.57 -50.25 -28.27
CA ALA A 640 -1.73 -48.87 -28.68
C ALA A 640 -1.45 -47.92 -27.49
N THR A 641 -1.31 -46.65 -27.82
CA THR A 641 -1.26 -45.58 -26.84
C THR A 641 -2.50 -44.69 -27.03
N ILE A 642 -3.24 -44.49 -25.97
CA ILE A 642 -4.31 -43.51 -25.90
C ILE A 642 -3.69 -42.23 -25.41
N THR A 643 -3.83 -41.15 -26.18
CA THR A 643 -3.33 -39.80 -25.86
C THR A 643 -4.51 -38.92 -25.56
N VAL A 644 -4.47 -38.25 -24.39
CA VAL A 644 -5.45 -37.28 -23.94
C VAL A 644 -4.80 -35.88 -23.89
N THR A 645 -5.36 -34.96 -24.64
CA THR A 645 -4.93 -33.54 -24.63
C THR A 645 -5.90 -32.72 -23.80
N ALA A 646 -5.38 -31.96 -22.86
CA ALA A 646 -6.19 -31.14 -21.95
C ALA A 646 -5.50 -29.78 -21.72
N ASP A 647 -6.11 -28.90 -20.96
CA ASP A 647 -5.58 -27.57 -20.62
C ASP A 647 -4.74 -27.56 -19.34
N ASP A 648 -4.38 -28.73 -18.80
CA ASP A 648 -3.47 -28.82 -17.66
C ASP A 648 -1.99 -28.66 -18.10
N PRO A 649 -1.10 -28.18 -17.20
CA PRO A 649 0.30 -27.89 -17.55
C PRO A 649 1.13 -29.10 -18.00
N ALA A 650 0.67 -30.34 -17.68
CA ALA A 650 1.38 -31.59 -18.02
C ALA A 650 0.88 -32.24 -19.29
N SER A 651 -0.09 -31.63 -19.98
CA SER A 651 -0.66 -32.14 -21.25
C SER A 651 0.40 -32.20 -22.36
N PRO A 652 0.36 -33.22 -23.23
CA PRO A 652 -0.60 -34.33 -23.30
C PRO A 652 -0.26 -35.50 -22.35
N HIS A 653 -1.31 -36.22 -21.91
CA HIS A 653 -1.19 -37.42 -21.09
C HIS A 653 -1.35 -38.66 -21.95
N THR A 654 -0.64 -39.73 -21.65
CA THR A 654 -0.69 -40.98 -22.39
C THR A 654 -0.93 -42.17 -21.47
N ILE A 655 -1.68 -43.17 -21.98
CA ILE A 655 -1.85 -44.46 -21.32
C ILE A 655 -1.76 -45.58 -22.35
N HIS A 656 -1.05 -46.64 -21.98
CA HIS A 656 -0.88 -47.80 -22.86
C HIS A 656 -2.03 -48.80 -22.72
N VAL A 657 -2.41 -49.35 -23.84
CA VAL A 657 -3.45 -50.41 -23.91
C VAL A 657 -2.92 -51.58 -24.73
N SER A 658 -3.37 -52.79 -24.37
CA SER A 658 -2.97 -53.99 -25.03
C SER A 658 -4.14 -55.02 -25.12
N GLY A 659 -4.06 -55.88 -26.06
CA GLY A 659 -5.00 -57.01 -26.23
C GLY A 659 -4.42 -58.06 -27.16
N GLU A 660 -5.00 -59.22 -27.15
CA GLU A 660 -4.62 -60.33 -28.05
C GLU A 660 -5.83 -60.75 -28.88
N ALA A 661 -5.63 -60.95 -30.17
CA ALA A 661 -6.61 -61.56 -31.07
C ALA A 661 -6.20 -62.98 -31.38
N PRO A 662 -6.58 -63.96 -30.52
CA PRO A 662 -6.23 -65.38 -30.84
C PRO A 662 -6.90 -65.81 -32.10
N ALA A 663 -6.30 -66.80 -32.78
CA ALA A 663 -6.84 -67.42 -33.96
C ALA A 663 -7.51 -68.74 -33.63
N GLY A 664 -8.40 -69.13 -34.51
CA GLY A 664 -8.75 -70.53 -34.66
C GLY A 664 -7.58 -71.38 -35.14
N ARG A 665 -7.40 -72.53 -34.60
CA ARG A 665 -6.26 -73.40 -34.95
C ARG A 665 -6.79 -74.68 -35.56
N LEU A 666 -6.31 -75.06 -36.76
CA LEU A 666 -6.68 -76.25 -37.50
C LEU A 666 -5.90 -77.47 -36.97
N ALA A 667 -6.64 -78.39 -36.43
CA ALA A 667 -6.11 -79.72 -36.15
C ALA A 667 -6.89 -80.80 -36.96
N VAL A 668 -6.22 -81.77 -37.40
CA VAL A 668 -6.81 -82.83 -38.24
C VAL A 668 -6.41 -84.16 -37.71
N THR A 669 -7.40 -85.02 -37.49
CA THR A 669 -7.18 -86.35 -37.00
C THR A 669 -7.87 -87.39 -37.90
N GLY A 670 -7.34 -88.58 -38.07
CA GLY A 670 -7.82 -89.66 -38.87
C GLY A 670 -6.85 -90.15 -39.92
N SER A 671 -6.73 -91.45 -40.06
CA SER A 671 -5.84 -91.98 -41.06
C SER A 671 -6.45 -92.01 -42.46
N LEU A 672 -5.71 -91.43 -43.44
CA LEU A 672 -6.10 -91.40 -44.83
C LEU A 672 -5.41 -92.48 -45.69
N CYS A 673 -4.72 -93.42 -45.00
CA CYS A 673 -4.24 -94.66 -45.65
C CYS A 673 -5.37 -95.74 -45.69
N PHE A 674 -5.87 -95.95 -46.82
CA PHE A 674 -6.92 -96.93 -47.03
C PHE A 674 -6.48 -98.40 -47.16
N GLY A 675 -5.16 -98.59 -47.29
CA GLY A 675 -4.60 -99.93 -47.52
C GLY A 675 -5.09 -100.61 -48.77
N GLY A 676 -5.14 -101.90 -48.73
CA GLY A 676 -5.62 -102.72 -49.84
C GLY A 676 -7.12 -102.91 -49.88
N VAL A 677 -7.77 -102.38 -50.87
CA VAL A 677 -9.21 -102.49 -51.08
C VAL A 677 -9.51 -103.44 -52.24
N LYS A 678 -10.35 -104.49 -52.03
CA LYS A 678 -10.68 -105.45 -53.06
C LYS A 678 -11.32 -104.75 -54.32
N ALA A 679 -10.99 -105.20 -55.48
CA ALA A 679 -11.47 -104.72 -56.74
C ALA A 679 -12.95 -104.60 -56.79
N CYS A 680 -13.56 -103.59 -57.36
CA CYS A 680 -15.00 -103.27 -57.41
C CYS A 680 -15.67 -102.87 -56.04
N CYS A 681 -14.93 -102.91 -54.95
CA CYS A 681 -15.38 -102.51 -53.61
C CYS A 681 -15.13 -100.97 -53.38
N ARG A 682 -15.82 -100.45 -52.34
CA ARG A 682 -15.63 -99.05 -51.83
C ARG A 682 -15.20 -99.21 -50.42
N ALA A 683 -14.24 -98.28 -50.00
CA ALA A 683 -13.89 -98.12 -48.63
C ALA A 683 -14.10 -96.62 -48.19
N GLU A 684 -14.45 -96.42 -47.00
CA GLU A 684 -14.71 -95.07 -46.45
C GLU A 684 -13.86 -94.86 -45.19
N ARG A 685 -13.32 -93.67 -45.08
CA ARG A 685 -12.65 -93.21 -43.90
C ARG A 685 -13.14 -91.84 -43.59
N THR A 686 -13.20 -91.50 -42.27
CA THR A 686 -13.63 -90.18 -41.79
C THR A 686 -12.35 -89.44 -41.35
N LEU A 687 -12.17 -88.32 -41.93
CA LEU A 687 -11.20 -87.33 -41.47
C LEU A 687 -11.91 -86.34 -40.57
N THR A 688 -11.45 -86.21 -39.34
CA THR A 688 -12.02 -85.25 -38.38
C THR A 688 -11.22 -83.98 -38.42
N ILE A 689 -11.84 -82.89 -38.71
CA ILE A 689 -11.29 -81.50 -38.74
C ILE A 689 -11.78 -80.80 -37.50
N CYS A 690 -10.80 -80.37 -36.64
CA CYS A 690 -11.12 -79.73 -35.33
C CYS A 690 -10.54 -78.32 -35.28
N ASN A 691 -11.21 -77.47 -34.50
CA ASN A 691 -10.60 -76.21 -34.06
C ASN A 691 -10.07 -76.37 -32.64
N VAL A 692 -8.76 -76.39 -32.50
CA VAL A 692 -8.07 -76.46 -31.21
C VAL A 692 -7.64 -75.06 -30.73
N GLY A 693 -7.98 -74.05 -31.47
CA GLY A 693 -7.69 -72.66 -31.11
C GLY A 693 -8.74 -72.07 -30.17
N GLU A 694 -8.51 -70.83 -29.76
CA GLU A 694 -9.37 -70.13 -28.80
C GLU A 694 -10.50 -69.34 -29.48
N CYS A 695 -10.43 -69.12 -30.80
CA CYS A 695 -11.41 -68.40 -31.57
C CYS A 695 -12.03 -69.27 -32.66
N PRO A 696 -13.18 -68.92 -33.20
CA PRO A 696 -13.81 -69.61 -34.29
C PRO A 696 -12.85 -69.82 -35.48
N LEU A 697 -12.75 -71.03 -36.03
CA LEU A 697 -11.99 -71.38 -37.22
C LEU A 697 -12.91 -71.48 -38.43
N HIS A 698 -12.67 -70.68 -39.43
CA HIS A 698 -13.44 -70.72 -40.64
C HIS A 698 -12.71 -71.62 -41.66
N VAL A 699 -13.18 -72.83 -41.84
CA VAL A 699 -12.65 -73.73 -42.88
C VAL A 699 -13.45 -73.47 -44.19
N THR A 700 -12.77 -72.80 -45.11
CA THR A 700 -13.41 -72.28 -46.34
C THR A 700 -13.62 -73.42 -47.36
N ARG A 701 -12.75 -74.44 -47.38
CA ARG A 701 -12.85 -75.50 -48.39
C ARG A 701 -12.09 -76.74 -47.96
N VAL A 702 -12.70 -77.88 -48.29
CA VAL A 702 -12.07 -79.20 -48.28
C VAL A 702 -12.29 -79.81 -49.63
N LYS A 703 -11.20 -80.10 -50.35
CA LYS A 703 -11.23 -80.59 -51.74
C LYS A 703 -10.03 -81.44 -52.06
N PHE A 704 -10.13 -82.34 -53.06
CA PHE A 704 -8.94 -82.92 -53.66
C PHE A 704 -8.24 -81.93 -54.55
N LYS A 705 -6.87 -81.87 -54.49
CA LYS A 705 -6.03 -80.96 -55.27
C LYS A 705 -6.26 -81.10 -56.76
N ARG A 706 -6.47 -82.42 -57.23
CA ARG A 706 -6.80 -82.77 -58.59
C ARG A 706 -8.04 -83.67 -58.66
N LYS A 707 -8.89 -83.49 -59.66
CA LYS A 707 -9.96 -84.38 -59.86
C LYS A 707 -9.42 -85.78 -60.13
N ASN A 708 -9.90 -86.74 -59.37
CA ASN A 708 -9.55 -88.13 -59.51
C ASN A 708 -10.81 -88.97 -59.41
N PRO A 709 -11.11 -89.82 -60.37
CA PRO A 709 -12.38 -90.53 -60.39
C PRO A 709 -12.50 -91.61 -59.34
N HIS A 710 -11.40 -91.96 -58.71
CA HIS A 710 -11.37 -92.99 -57.69
C HIS A 710 -11.70 -92.46 -56.30
N TRP A 711 -11.56 -91.17 -56.09
CA TRP A 711 -11.76 -90.52 -54.84
C TRP A 711 -13.01 -89.60 -54.86
N LYS A 712 -13.78 -89.62 -53.74
CA LYS A 712 -14.99 -88.78 -53.62
C LYS A 712 -15.18 -88.39 -52.15
N LEU A 713 -15.49 -87.13 -51.93
CA LEU A 713 -16.01 -86.67 -50.66
C LEU A 713 -17.51 -87.04 -50.67
N ILE A 714 -17.96 -87.85 -49.68
CA ILE A 714 -19.34 -88.34 -49.62
C ILE A 714 -20.15 -87.42 -48.74
N ASN A 715 -19.59 -87.01 -47.61
CA ASN A 715 -20.14 -85.97 -46.72
C ASN A 715 -19.04 -84.94 -46.49
N ASN A 716 -19.27 -83.75 -47.00
CA ASN A 716 -18.38 -82.62 -46.80
C ASN A 716 -19.19 -81.44 -46.22
N PRO A 717 -19.10 -81.21 -44.92
CA PRO A 717 -19.84 -80.12 -44.23
C PRO A 717 -19.26 -78.74 -44.49
N PHE A 718 -18.14 -78.64 -45.25
CA PHE A 718 -17.47 -77.36 -45.48
C PHE A 718 -17.91 -76.64 -46.79
N PRO A 719 -18.02 -75.31 -46.84
CA PRO A 719 -17.44 -74.37 -45.83
C PRO A 719 -18.25 -74.34 -44.52
N ALA A 720 -17.55 -74.29 -43.40
CA ALA A 720 -18.15 -74.20 -42.03
C ALA A 720 -17.23 -73.43 -41.08
N THR A 721 -17.83 -72.79 -40.08
CA THR A 721 -17.12 -72.17 -38.97
C THR A 721 -17.19 -73.11 -37.77
N LEU A 722 -16.01 -73.54 -37.30
CA LEU A 722 -15.86 -74.38 -36.12
C LEU A 722 -15.66 -73.49 -34.85
N ALA A 723 -16.55 -73.70 -33.87
CA ALA A 723 -16.33 -73.08 -32.56
C ALA A 723 -15.06 -73.72 -31.90
N PRO A 724 -14.43 -72.99 -30.95
CA PRO A 724 -13.32 -73.56 -30.16
C PRO A 724 -13.71 -74.93 -29.58
N GLY A 725 -12.82 -75.91 -29.74
CA GLY A 725 -13.02 -77.31 -29.32
C GLY A 725 -13.98 -78.14 -30.19
N SER A 726 -14.61 -77.55 -31.20
CA SER A 726 -15.56 -78.23 -32.06
C SER A 726 -14.84 -78.91 -33.22
N CYS A 727 -15.42 -80.05 -33.63
CA CYS A 727 -14.95 -80.86 -34.72
C CYS A 727 -16.07 -81.29 -35.75
N LEU A 728 -15.71 -81.31 -36.98
CA LEU A 728 -16.60 -81.89 -38.06
C LEU A 728 -15.87 -82.95 -38.84
N GLY A 729 -16.61 -84.07 -39.19
CA GLY A 729 -16.05 -85.16 -39.95
C GLY A 729 -16.31 -85.02 -41.42
N VAL A 730 -15.33 -85.27 -42.26
CA VAL A 730 -15.42 -85.44 -43.75
C VAL A 730 -15.27 -86.93 -44.07
N VAL A 731 -16.25 -87.49 -44.76
CA VAL A 731 -16.19 -88.87 -45.20
C VAL A 731 -15.56 -88.90 -46.59
N ILE A 732 -14.43 -89.60 -46.71
CA ILE A 732 -13.64 -89.81 -47.93
C ILE A 732 -13.92 -91.25 -48.38
N ARG A 733 -14.34 -91.40 -49.61
CA ARG A 733 -14.59 -92.66 -50.20
C ARG A 733 -13.61 -92.98 -51.31
N TYR A 734 -12.96 -94.10 -51.23
CA TYR A 734 -12.15 -94.71 -52.31
C TYR A 734 -12.97 -95.77 -53.08
N LYS A 735 -12.88 -95.72 -54.42
CA LYS A 735 -13.43 -96.72 -55.29
C LYS A 735 -12.32 -97.52 -56.01
N ALA A 736 -12.16 -98.82 -55.74
CA ALA A 736 -11.09 -99.67 -56.21
C ALA A 736 -11.35 -100.13 -57.66
N THR A 737 -10.74 -99.60 -58.71
CA THR A 737 -10.95 -99.86 -60.09
C THR A 737 -9.64 -100.04 -60.94
N GLU A 738 -8.44 -99.77 -60.39
CA GLU A 738 -7.18 -99.87 -61.07
C GLU A 738 -6.16 -100.72 -60.29
N LYS A 739 -5.14 -101.29 -60.96
CA LYS A 739 -4.16 -102.27 -60.38
C LYS A 739 -3.01 -101.53 -59.64
N CYS A 740 -2.82 -100.29 -59.86
CA CYS A 740 -1.69 -99.50 -59.23
C CYS A 740 -2.10 -98.78 -57.96
N PRO A 741 -1.20 -98.50 -57.02
CA PRO A 741 -1.50 -97.64 -55.93
C PRO A 741 -1.92 -96.23 -56.41
N ILE A 742 -2.95 -95.69 -55.81
CA ILE A 742 -3.53 -94.36 -56.19
C ILE A 742 -3.34 -93.43 -55.02
N ALA A 743 -2.52 -92.44 -55.23
CA ALA A 743 -2.35 -91.33 -54.27
C ALA A 743 -3.08 -90.08 -54.77
N CYS A 744 -3.59 -89.25 -53.86
CA CYS A 744 -4.22 -87.99 -54.14
C CYS A 744 -4.03 -87.07 -52.94
N GLU A 745 -3.81 -85.85 -53.16
CA GLU A 745 -3.68 -84.81 -52.10
C GLU A 745 -5.11 -84.28 -51.80
N LEU A 746 -5.46 -84.27 -50.52
CA LEU A 746 -6.62 -83.53 -49.97
C LEU A 746 -6.12 -82.21 -49.42
N VAL A 747 -6.75 -81.16 -49.84
CA VAL A 747 -6.40 -79.78 -49.39
C VAL A 747 -7.53 -79.19 -48.50
N ILE A 748 -7.14 -78.73 -47.35
CA ILE A 748 -8.00 -78.04 -46.41
C ILE A 748 -7.55 -76.58 -46.41
N GLU A 749 -8.41 -75.62 -46.73
CA GLU A 749 -8.20 -74.22 -46.71
C GLU A 749 -8.94 -73.62 -45.53
N SER A 750 -8.28 -72.78 -44.69
CA SER A 750 -8.89 -72.12 -43.51
C SER A 750 -8.31 -70.77 -43.26
N ASP A 751 -8.85 -70.02 -42.27
CA ASP A 751 -8.35 -68.76 -41.78
C ASP A 751 -7.36 -68.95 -40.62
N ASP A 752 -6.87 -70.17 -40.35
CA ASP A 752 -5.77 -70.39 -39.41
C ASP A 752 -4.50 -69.72 -39.94
N PRO A 753 -3.99 -68.63 -39.24
CA PRO A 753 -2.81 -67.91 -39.73
C PRO A 753 -1.52 -68.79 -39.80
N ALA A 754 -1.45 -69.77 -38.93
CA ALA A 754 -0.29 -70.69 -38.92
C ALA A 754 -0.40 -71.81 -40.00
N THR A 755 -1.63 -72.19 -40.36
CA THR A 755 -1.84 -73.26 -41.32
C THR A 755 -2.99 -72.86 -42.22
N PRO A 756 -2.88 -71.85 -43.07
CA PRO A 756 -4.01 -71.40 -43.92
C PRO A 756 -4.36 -72.41 -45.00
N VAL A 757 -3.45 -73.34 -45.33
CA VAL A 757 -3.64 -74.45 -46.25
C VAL A 757 -2.92 -75.70 -45.70
N LYS A 758 -3.70 -76.69 -45.36
CA LYS A 758 -3.17 -78.00 -44.93
C LYS A 758 -3.39 -79.01 -46.07
N THR A 759 -2.33 -79.62 -46.47
CA THR A 759 -2.38 -80.71 -47.52
C THR A 759 -2.14 -82.05 -46.83
N LEU A 760 -2.93 -83.04 -47.17
CA LEU A 760 -2.81 -84.40 -46.62
C LEU A 760 -2.83 -85.40 -47.75
N ASP A 761 -1.90 -86.33 -47.69
CA ASP A 761 -1.85 -87.43 -48.67
C ASP A 761 -2.91 -88.51 -48.38
N VAL A 762 -3.63 -88.91 -49.43
CA VAL A 762 -4.65 -89.93 -49.38
C VAL A 762 -4.21 -91.05 -50.29
N MET A 763 -4.01 -92.22 -49.73
CA MET A 763 -3.44 -93.33 -50.45
C MET A 763 -4.27 -94.61 -50.31
N ALA A 764 -4.40 -95.37 -51.42
CA ALA A 764 -5.03 -96.69 -51.46
C ALA A 764 -4.47 -97.56 -52.62
N TYR A 765 -4.54 -98.80 -52.45
CA TYR A 765 -4.24 -99.73 -53.57
C TYR A 765 -5.29 -100.75 -53.69
N THR A 766 -5.55 -101.27 -54.94
CA THR A 766 -6.57 -102.27 -55.23
C THR A 766 -6.01 -103.73 -55.15
N VAL A 767 -6.59 -104.53 -54.37
CA VAL A 767 -6.31 -105.95 -54.24
C VAL A 767 -7.23 -106.73 -55.15
N TRP A 768 -6.64 -107.45 -56.11
CA TRP A 768 -7.38 -108.27 -57.05
C TRP A 768 -7.40 -109.76 -56.53
N ASP A 769 -8.60 -110.19 -56.10
CA ASP A 769 -8.83 -111.55 -55.68
C ASP A 769 -9.32 -112.41 -56.87
N GLU A 770 -9.18 -113.79 -56.80
CA GLU A 770 -9.56 -114.77 -57.89
C GLU A 770 -11.04 -114.63 -58.27
N CYS A 771 -11.91 -114.23 -57.40
CA CYS A 771 -13.30 -114.01 -57.67
C CYS A 771 -13.61 -112.98 -58.76
N CYS A 772 -12.75 -112.10 -59.03
CA CYS A 772 -12.90 -111.04 -60.08
C CYS A 772 -12.29 -111.40 -61.42
N ARG A 773 -11.67 -112.65 -61.60
CA ARG A 773 -11.03 -113.08 -62.83
C ARG A 773 -11.94 -113.94 -63.73
N LYS A 774 -13.14 -114.40 -63.25
CA LYS A 774 -14.05 -115.12 -64.09
C LYS A 774 -15.04 -114.27 -64.78
N ARG A 775 -15.04 -114.30 -66.12
CA ARG A 775 -15.96 -113.52 -67.01
C ARG A 775 -17.35 -114.22 -67.03
N ASP A 776 -18.03 -114.46 -65.96
CA ASP A 776 -19.37 -114.95 -66.00
C ASP A 776 -20.20 -114.14 -65.02
N CYS A 777 -20.48 -112.97 -65.36
CA CYS A 777 -21.60 -112.24 -64.87
C CYS A 777 -22.44 -111.75 -66.07
N ASP A 778 -23.35 -112.61 -66.54
CA ASP A 778 -24.23 -112.34 -67.68
C ASP A 778 -25.25 -111.22 -67.42
N GLU A 779 -25.12 -110.46 -66.27
CA GLU A 779 -26.02 -109.37 -65.95
C GLU A 779 -25.40 -107.96 -65.94
N CYS A 780 -24.19 -107.84 -66.45
CA CYS A 780 -23.56 -106.50 -66.55
C CYS A 780 -23.31 -106.03 -67.98
N HIS A 781 -24.31 -105.96 -68.78
CA HIS A 781 -24.27 -105.22 -70.05
C HIS A 781 -24.46 -103.74 -69.87
N GLY A 782 -23.30 -103.02 -69.81
CA GLY A 782 -23.26 -101.59 -70.23
C GLY A 782 -23.73 -100.46 -69.26
N LYS A 783 -24.02 -100.66 -68.01
CA LYS A 783 -24.34 -99.60 -67.02
C LYS A 783 -23.70 -99.90 -65.68
N GLY A 784 -22.89 -98.99 -65.16
CA GLY A 784 -22.09 -99.13 -63.94
C GLY A 784 -22.58 -100.17 -62.88
N CYS A 785 -21.70 -101.03 -62.42
CA CYS A 785 -21.92 -102.02 -61.41
C CYS A 785 -22.38 -101.46 -60.04
N ASP A 786 -23.67 -101.13 -59.95
CA ASP A 786 -24.24 -100.80 -58.62
C ASP A 786 -24.84 -102.04 -57.92
N ARG A 787 -24.70 -103.27 -58.52
CA ARG A 787 -25.24 -104.53 -57.97
C ARG A 787 -24.23 -105.55 -57.54
N CYS A 788 -22.95 -105.38 -57.65
CA CYS A 788 -21.98 -106.26 -57.04
C CYS A 788 -21.77 -105.87 -55.55
N ARG A 789 -22.70 -106.24 -54.70
CA ARG A 789 -22.44 -106.27 -53.25
C ARG A 789 -21.66 -107.57 -52.99
N CYS A 790 -20.34 -107.38 -52.73
CA CYS A 790 -19.53 -108.47 -52.14
C CYS A 790 -20.12 -108.73 -50.74
N LYS A 791 -20.77 -109.87 -50.47
CA LYS A 791 -21.09 -110.25 -49.10
C LYS A 791 -19.81 -110.60 -48.37
N GLY A 792 -19.21 -109.76 -47.67
CA GLY A 792 -18.05 -109.96 -46.85
C GLY A 792 -17.53 -108.58 -46.27
N THR A 793 -17.52 -108.54 -44.98
CA THR A 793 -16.94 -107.44 -44.24
C THR A 793 -15.46 -107.31 -44.65
N CYS A 794 -15.06 -106.16 -45.09
CA CYS A 794 -13.61 -105.86 -45.24
C CYS A 794 -13.03 -105.65 -43.82
N GLU A 795 -12.84 -106.76 -43.15
CA GLU A 795 -11.97 -106.79 -41.95
C GLU A 795 -10.59 -107.28 -42.29
N GLY A 796 -9.63 -106.50 -41.98
CA GLY A 796 -8.18 -106.91 -41.95
C GLY A 796 -7.28 -106.22 -42.92
N ALA A 797 -6.28 -105.72 -42.39
CA ALA A 797 -5.05 -105.11 -42.87
C ALA A 797 -5.06 -103.63 -43.10
N ALA A 798 -4.95 -102.99 -42.09
CA ALA A 798 -4.76 -101.49 -42.08
C ALA A 798 -3.52 -101.01 -41.31
N ASP A 799 -2.59 -101.78 -40.95
CA ASP A 799 -1.55 -101.43 -40.04
C ASP A 799 -0.11 -101.31 -40.59
N ASP A 800 0.10 -101.36 -41.92
CA ASP A 800 1.50 -101.32 -42.38
C ASP A 800 1.86 -100.20 -43.39
N CYS A 801 1.04 -99.15 -43.54
CA CYS A 801 1.35 -98.09 -44.50
C CYS A 801 1.50 -96.68 -43.87
N CYS A 802 1.44 -96.58 -42.60
CA CYS A 802 1.59 -95.29 -41.86
C CYS A 802 2.41 -95.46 -40.62
N ALA A 803 3.40 -96.34 -40.58
CA ALA A 803 4.40 -96.25 -39.58
C ALA A 803 5.52 -95.38 -40.12
N ASP A 804 6.00 -94.54 -39.29
CA ASP A 804 7.14 -93.61 -39.38
C ASP A 804 6.84 -92.29 -40.11
N GLU A 805 6.40 -91.31 -39.33
CA GLU A 805 6.88 -89.96 -39.29
C GLU A 805 6.07 -89.19 -38.22
N ASP A 806 6.32 -89.56 -36.97
CA ASP A 806 6.07 -88.69 -35.82
C ASP A 806 7.30 -88.90 -34.91
N GLU A 807 8.35 -88.30 -35.24
CA GLU A 807 9.44 -87.90 -34.34
C GLU A 807 10.21 -86.77 -35.06
N ASP A 808 9.92 -85.61 -34.66
CA ASP A 808 10.97 -84.58 -34.30
C ASP A 808 10.38 -83.59 -33.39
N GLU A 809 10.72 -83.86 -32.18
CA GLU A 809 10.80 -82.90 -31.09
C GLU A 809 11.72 -81.72 -31.50
N ASP A 810 11.44 -80.61 -30.93
CA ASP A 810 12.36 -79.79 -30.14
C ASP A 810 12.39 -78.35 -30.55
N GLU A 811 12.13 -77.68 -29.49
CA GLU A 811 12.96 -76.59 -28.91
C GLU A 811 13.39 -75.46 -29.84
N ASP A 812 12.72 -74.27 -29.74
CA ASP A 812 13.28 -73.06 -29.02
C ASP A 812 12.28 -71.94 -29.12
#